data_00ee630ee0dc7a6915906c7aa65c3118
#
_entry.id   00ee630ee0dc7a6915906c7aa65c3118
#
_cell.length_a   1.000
_cell.length_b   1.000
_cell.length_c   1.000
_cell.angle_alpha   90.00
_cell.angle_beta   90.00
_cell.angle_gamma   90.00
#
_symmetry.space_group_name_H-M   'P 1'
#
loop_
_entity.id
_entity.type
_entity.pdbx_description
1 polymer ?
#
loop_
_entity_poly.entity_id
_entity_poly.type
_entity_poly.pdbx_seq_one_letter_code
_entity_poly.pdbx_strand_id
1 'polypeptide(L)'
;MTNPKVIDEYMYAGTVAAYCQGTLENITVTNGDVTSIHCAGGVAGCSGPASNVSFTGNVKGESQIGGVFGVLRWPGKNLVATNTTVTGTSKQETASVGGVVGFLGHECGGKLTDSYFSGDVVPTYNGQYAGLVAGVSSEGIFERCFGIGTIHQPTNGVSASGLGGVVGGIQGTIMKDCYFAGNLETSGTRTGAIVGVALNAYDMEGHRNQNELTNVYASGVFKSTSTEAYMPYIGKFDASTLGKAPAITNAYFDRQINPNYKELNGALPTSQLAAASLEGFADSVWVFEAGRYPRLKGMEKTAAAYVAAAPIQFADDNQNVLQVSTDFTASILNSVKWQVLRDGVASSEGIGVNIDTKGNIHLTGSVSTDTLQASSGKIVKRIIIKLAPASLFEGKGTEAEPYLIKNKADLMLLASATTKNQLSFEGTYFKVTNDIDLERDPEFVGIGINDSRTYGFAGILDGDGHKITNLYLDKCKLADNGTVPADQRTKYTALVGILKEVGVIKNLRLYGDITGYSNVAGFAGYSYGTILNCRNYANVTAHSGNLGGICGYNEKGTIRDCYNAGKITAGYFNAGGIVACNKGTIENCQNDGEVAVENINTAYEYKKLNSAGGIVETNFGTIKNVLNTGYVHAPKYVGGIQAWFNGTVTQVMQSSTLNVGMLWTGNTDNANAIGNCIGKLYKKGILEYSYYDRQLSTFGTAHGADYEGGMGVTTAELTSGKPIEGLDTAYWAFEKGQYPTLKTFADEAGAKAGALSVAFFDSNARADSIKTDISLKKADGLVWSVVKGTDAFTVKDGNTLWMDAAPVLTDTLVATYNGFVKRIPVAAVPDTVPLPTIAYNPRDNKITFADEMEGVTYYYTLDGTEPSVETSASTTESVSAPAATTITVKVIAGKHNYYASAVAKAEFATTGVTDLGVGKTVASQTYVTPSGIVSATPFAGVNVVVTVYTDGTRAVTKKVFKVK
;
A
#
# COMPACT_ATOMS: atom_id res chain seq x y z
N MET A 1 43.91 24.52 -35.02
CA MET A 1 44.78 23.51 -34.39
C MET A 1 44.12 22.15 -34.52
N THR A 2 44.89 21.12 -34.78
CA THR A 2 44.40 19.77 -34.94
C THR A 2 45.11 18.85 -33.94
N ASN A 3 44.35 18.04 -33.21
CA ASN A 3 44.81 17.07 -32.19
C ASN A 3 45.72 17.69 -31.09
N PRO A 4 45.47 18.89 -30.55
CA PRO A 4 46.25 19.40 -29.44
C PRO A 4 45.90 18.63 -28.17
N LYS A 5 46.93 18.38 -27.34
CA LYS A 5 46.74 17.78 -26.00
C LYS A 5 47.33 18.70 -24.95
N VAL A 6 46.54 19.04 -23.95
CA VAL A 6 46.95 19.89 -22.81
C VAL A 6 46.56 19.21 -21.49
N ILE A 7 47.54 19.09 -20.60
CA ILE A 7 47.33 18.63 -19.25
C ILE A 7 47.91 19.69 -18.33
N ASP A 8 47.07 20.24 -17.44
CA ASP A 8 47.50 21.23 -16.45
C ASP A 8 47.14 20.74 -15.03
N GLU A 9 48.11 20.81 -14.16
CA GLU A 9 47.98 20.36 -12.77
C GLU A 9 47.81 21.56 -11.80
N TYR A 10 47.53 22.77 -12.31
CA TYR A 10 47.41 23.96 -11.46
C TYR A 10 46.01 24.58 -11.48
N MET A 11 45.70 25.50 -12.39
CA MET A 11 44.45 26.28 -12.32
C MET A 11 43.65 26.35 -13.61
N TYR A 12 44.23 26.63 -14.74
CA TYR A 12 43.57 26.91 -16.01
C TYR A 12 44.19 26.15 -17.13
N ALA A 13 43.38 25.46 -17.93
CA ALA A 13 43.82 24.76 -19.12
C ALA A 13 42.98 25.10 -20.35
N GLY A 14 43.63 25.27 -21.48
CA GLY A 14 42.99 25.39 -22.79
C GLY A 14 44.02 25.23 -23.86
N THR A 15 43.58 24.78 -25.05
CA THR A 15 44.53 24.50 -26.18
C THR A 15 45.18 25.73 -26.74
N VAL A 16 44.59 26.90 -26.59
CA VAL A 16 45.12 28.20 -27.07
C VAL A 16 45.68 29.03 -25.96
N ALA A 17 44.96 29.10 -24.83
CA ALA A 17 45.39 29.87 -23.67
C ALA A 17 44.90 29.22 -22.38
N ALA A 18 45.70 29.28 -21.31
CA ALA A 18 45.24 28.98 -19.99
C ALA A 18 44.32 30.12 -19.46
N TYR A 19 44.75 31.34 -19.56
CA TYR A 19 44.04 32.57 -19.17
C TYR A 19 44.27 33.66 -20.22
N CYS A 20 43.20 34.29 -20.74
CA CYS A 20 43.23 35.34 -21.71
C CYS A 20 42.29 36.49 -21.33
N GLN A 21 42.80 37.72 -21.24
CA GLN A 21 41.98 38.92 -21.09
C GLN A 21 41.72 39.64 -22.41
N GLY A 22 42.52 39.32 -23.44
CA GLY A 22 42.35 39.83 -24.79
C GLY A 22 41.23 39.14 -25.54
N THR A 23 40.98 39.59 -26.74
CA THR A 23 39.96 39.02 -27.63
C THR A 23 40.46 37.73 -28.31
N LEU A 24 39.63 36.71 -28.30
CA LEU A 24 39.85 35.47 -29.03
C LEU A 24 38.88 35.39 -30.21
N GLU A 25 39.43 35.42 -31.46
CA GLU A 25 38.59 35.45 -32.65
C GLU A 25 39.01 34.43 -33.71
N ASN A 26 38.04 33.90 -34.44
CA ASN A 26 38.26 33.03 -35.62
C ASN A 26 39.15 31.82 -35.32
N ILE A 27 38.90 31.14 -34.22
CA ILE A 27 39.69 30.03 -33.72
C ILE A 27 38.95 28.71 -33.96
N THR A 28 39.59 27.73 -34.58
CA THR A 28 39.08 26.38 -34.69
C THR A 28 40.09 25.38 -34.14
N VAL A 29 39.63 24.60 -33.17
CA VAL A 29 40.38 23.49 -32.58
C VAL A 29 39.64 22.17 -32.89
N THR A 30 40.36 21.21 -33.45
CA THR A 30 39.84 19.93 -33.89
C THR A 30 40.51 18.81 -33.11
N ASN A 31 39.69 17.92 -32.54
CA ASN A 31 40.11 16.75 -31.73
C ASN A 31 41.07 17.15 -30.59
N GLY A 32 40.76 18.23 -29.85
CA GLY A 32 41.53 18.62 -28.69
C GLY A 32 41.31 17.67 -27.51
N ASP A 33 42.31 17.50 -26.68
CA ASP A 33 42.23 16.77 -25.41
C ASP A 33 42.79 17.61 -24.30
N VAL A 34 41.89 18.15 -23.44
CA VAL A 34 42.25 19.14 -22.37
C VAL A 34 41.88 18.56 -21.03
N THR A 35 42.83 18.55 -20.10
CA THR A 35 42.60 18.14 -18.71
C THR A 35 43.19 19.14 -17.75
N SER A 36 42.43 19.53 -16.73
CA SER A 36 42.88 20.40 -15.61
C SER A 36 42.30 19.92 -14.29
N ILE A 37 43.05 20.16 -13.22
CA ILE A 37 42.54 19.93 -11.85
C ILE A 37 41.60 21.05 -11.38
N HIS A 38 41.45 22.13 -12.15
CA HIS A 38 40.56 23.24 -11.79
C HIS A 38 39.69 23.67 -12.95
N CYS A 39 40.01 24.74 -13.69
CA CYS A 39 39.20 25.26 -14.79
C CYS A 39 39.71 24.75 -16.13
N ALA A 40 38.85 24.08 -16.90
CA ALA A 40 39.21 23.56 -18.20
C ALA A 40 38.27 24.09 -19.29
N GLY A 41 38.86 24.59 -20.37
CA GLY A 41 38.14 24.92 -21.58
C GLY A 41 38.83 24.34 -22.82
N GLY A 42 38.09 23.91 -23.82
CA GLY A 42 38.66 23.33 -25.03
C GLY A 42 39.62 24.29 -25.74
N VAL A 43 39.34 25.62 -25.65
CA VAL A 43 40.17 26.68 -26.24
C VAL A 43 40.90 27.46 -25.18
N ALA A 44 40.20 27.91 -24.10
CA ALA A 44 40.86 28.57 -22.99
C ALA A 44 40.22 28.24 -21.66
N GLY A 45 41.02 28.14 -20.58
CA GLY A 45 40.52 27.93 -19.23
C GLY A 45 39.70 29.13 -18.71
N CYS A 46 40.18 30.36 -18.97
CA CYS A 46 39.43 31.61 -18.74
C CYS A 46 39.61 32.52 -19.97
N SER A 47 38.53 33.10 -20.47
CA SER A 47 38.54 33.92 -21.68
C SER A 47 38.03 35.33 -21.48
N GLY A 48 38.67 36.31 -22.19
CA GLY A 48 38.12 37.61 -22.50
C GLY A 48 37.02 37.54 -23.59
N PRO A 49 36.74 38.69 -24.27
CA PRO A 49 35.76 38.71 -25.36
C PRO A 49 36.13 37.68 -26.43
N ALA A 50 35.09 37.01 -26.99
CA ALA A 50 35.35 35.95 -27.96
C ALA A 50 34.33 35.92 -29.07
N SER A 51 34.77 35.64 -30.31
CA SER A 51 33.87 35.47 -31.45
C SER A 51 34.38 34.44 -32.43
N ASN A 52 33.42 33.69 -33.04
CA ASN A 52 33.72 32.66 -34.07
C ASN A 52 34.74 31.62 -33.56
N VAL A 53 34.49 31.05 -32.44
CA VAL A 53 35.38 30.06 -31.80
C VAL A 53 34.74 28.69 -31.79
N SER A 54 35.46 27.71 -32.29
CA SER A 54 34.95 26.35 -32.35
C SER A 54 35.93 25.32 -31.76
N PHE A 55 35.34 24.29 -31.12
CA PHE A 55 36.09 23.18 -30.55
C PHE A 55 35.43 21.84 -30.85
N THR A 56 36.24 20.82 -31.10
CA THR A 56 35.86 19.41 -31.07
C THR A 56 36.86 18.61 -30.24
N GLY A 57 36.39 17.63 -29.44
CA GLY A 57 37.27 16.76 -28.67
C GLY A 57 36.83 16.51 -27.24
N ASN A 58 37.76 16.39 -26.31
CA ASN A 58 37.47 16.07 -24.90
C ASN A 58 37.99 17.18 -23.99
N VAL A 59 37.18 17.54 -22.99
CA VAL A 59 37.56 18.47 -21.95
C VAL A 59 37.21 17.86 -20.58
N LYS A 60 38.19 17.82 -19.70
CA LYS A 60 38.04 17.23 -18.37
C LYS A 60 38.59 18.13 -17.28
N GLY A 61 37.85 18.29 -16.17
CA GLY A 61 38.31 19.14 -15.09
C GLY A 61 37.49 19.00 -13.80
N GLU A 62 37.83 19.78 -12.77
CA GLU A 62 37.25 19.68 -11.43
C GLU A 62 36.33 20.83 -11.02
N SER A 63 36.48 22.06 -11.59
CA SER A 63 35.70 23.21 -11.11
C SER A 63 34.79 23.83 -12.16
N GLN A 64 35.30 24.67 -13.05
CA GLN A 64 34.55 25.26 -14.15
C GLN A 64 35.04 24.63 -15.46
N ILE A 65 34.21 23.83 -16.06
CA ILE A 65 34.56 22.99 -17.21
C ILE A 65 33.62 23.30 -18.38
N GLY A 66 34.18 23.75 -19.51
CA GLY A 66 33.42 24.07 -20.71
C GLY A 66 34.04 23.54 -21.97
N GLY A 67 33.21 23.13 -22.95
CA GLY A 67 33.69 22.63 -24.21
C GLY A 67 34.51 23.65 -25.01
N VAL A 68 34.23 24.97 -24.88
CA VAL A 68 35.01 26.04 -25.45
C VAL A 68 35.81 26.75 -24.38
N PHE A 69 35.15 27.25 -23.33
CA PHE A 69 35.78 27.98 -22.24
C PHE A 69 35.39 27.45 -20.87
N GLY A 70 36.34 27.30 -19.96
CA GLY A 70 36.04 27.03 -18.54
C GLY A 70 35.25 28.16 -17.90
N VAL A 71 35.74 29.40 -18.04
CA VAL A 71 35.11 30.62 -17.55
C VAL A 71 35.03 31.67 -18.67
N LEU A 72 33.84 32.27 -18.82
CA LEU A 72 33.62 33.43 -19.71
C LEU A 72 32.94 34.54 -18.92
N ARG A 73 33.60 35.72 -18.84
CA ARG A 73 33.07 36.90 -18.13
C ARG A 73 32.73 38.07 -19.06
N TRP A 74 33.13 37.97 -20.31
CA TRP A 74 32.93 38.96 -21.37
C TRP A 74 31.94 38.46 -22.43
N PRO A 75 31.52 39.32 -23.36
CA PRO A 75 30.68 38.88 -24.44
C PRO A 75 31.34 37.80 -25.31
N GLY A 76 30.59 36.71 -25.57
CA GLY A 76 30.92 35.63 -26.46
C GLY A 76 29.88 35.50 -27.55
N LYS A 77 30.30 35.39 -28.80
CA LYS A 77 29.40 35.22 -29.94
C LYS A 77 29.87 34.09 -30.87
N ASN A 78 28.94 33.28 -31.32
CA ASN A 78 29.25 32.13 -32.22
C ASN A 78 30.35 31.25 -31.61
N LEU A 79 30.12 30.83 -30.39
CA LEU A 79 30.93 29.86 -29.64
C LEU A 79 30.32 28.48 -29.81
N VAL A 80 31.06 27.55 -30.40
CA VAL A 80 30.54 26.29 -30.84
C VAL A 80 31.40 25.14 -30.34
N ALA A 81 30.82 24.18 -29.64
CA ALA A 81 31.46 22.92 -29.34
C ALA A 81 30.62 21.76 -29.93
N THR A 82 31.24 21.00 -30.85
CA THR A 82 30.57 19.87 -31.52
C THR A 82 31.41 18.60 -31.42
N ASN A 83 30.75 17.43 -31.44
CA ASN A 83 31.45 16.17 -31.24
C ASN A 83 32.36 16.19 -30.01
N THR A 84 31.88 16.82 -28.94
CA THR A 84 32.66 17.13 -27.73
C THR A 84 32.15 16.40 -26.54
N THR A 85 33.05 15.83 -25.72
CA THR A 85 32.72 15.28 -24.42
C THR A 85 33.31 16.18 -23.34
N VAL A 86 32.44 16.70 -22.43
CA VAL A 86 32.84 17.55 -21.30
C VAL A 86 32.61 16.80 -20.00
N THR A 87 33.67 16.52 -19.25
CA THR A 87 33.61 15.69 -18.04
C THR A 87 33.99 16.48 -16.80
N GLY A 88 33.08 16.55 -15.82
CA GLY A 88 33.37 17.09 -14.51
C GLY A 88 33.77 16.00 -13.52
N THR A 89 34.96 16.13 -12.90
CA THR A 89 35.51 15.09 -12.00
C THR A 89 35.56 15.52 -10.53
N SER A 90 35.16 16.74 -10.22
CA SER A 90 35.20 17.26 -8.85
C SER A 90 34.29 16.50 -7.89
N LYS A 91 34.77 16.24 -6.71
CA LYS A 91 33.96 15.77 -5.56
C LYS A 91 33.31 16.91 -4.78
N GLN A 92 33.50 18.17 -5.20
CA GLN A 92 32.93 19.36 -4.55
C GLN A 92 31.58 19.72 -5.14
N GLU A 93 30.66 20.20 -4.30
CA GLU A 93 29.27 20.54 -4.66
C GLU A 93 29.11 21.77 -5.57
N THR A 94 30.20 22.51 -5.85
CA THR A 94 30.16 23.78 -6.61
C THR A 94 30.70 23.71 -8.02
N ALA A 95 31.02 22.52 -8.50
CA ALA A 95 31.55 22.37 -9.85
C ALA A 95 30.49 22.63 -10.92
N SER A 96 30.87 23.33 -11.98
CA SER A 96 30.01 23.66 -13.11
C SER A 96 30.54 23.07 -14.41
N VAL A 97 29.70 22.30 -15.10
CA VAL A 97 30.05 21.56 -16.30
C VAL A 97 29.13 21.99 -17.46
N GLY A 98 29.66 22.75 -18.39
CA GLY A 98 28.88 23.23 -19.53
C GLY A 98 29.41 22.78 -20.87
N GLY A 99 28.52 22.47 -21.80
CA GLY A 99 28.92 22.05 -23.15
C GLY A 99 29.70 23.12 -23.90
N VAL A 100 29.35 24.40 -23.75
CA VAL A 100 30.07 25.54 -24.32
C VAL A 100 30.95 26.20 -23.27
N VAL A 101 30.38 26.63 -22.17
CA VAL A 101 31.08 27.32 -21.09
C VAL A 101 30.79 26.71 -19.72
N GLY A 102 31.81 26.51 -18.89
CA GLY A 102 31.61 26.04 -17.51
C GLY A 102 30.86 27.06 -16.68
N PHE A 103 31.34 28.29 -16.65
CA PHE A 103 30.77 29.41 -15.90
C PHE A 103 30.64 30.67 -16.76
N LEU A 104 29.44 31.28 -16.79
CA LEU A 104 29.16 32.55 -17.41
C LEU A 104 28.93 33.60 -16.33
N GLY A 105 29.85 34.57 -16.18
CA GLY A 105 29.77 35.63 -15.18
C GLY A 105 29.43 37.00 -15.75
N HIS A 106 28.89 37.90 -14.94
CA HIS A 106 28.48 39.26 -15.36
C HIS A 106 29.57 40.35 -15.24
N GLU A 107 30.63 40.09 -14.46
CA GLU A 107 31.60 41.10 -14.04
C GLU A 107 32.15 42.01 -15.16
N CYS A 108 32.14 41.53 -16.40
CA CYS A 108 32.54 42.25 -17.59
C CYS A 108 31.49 42.21 -18.72
N GLY A 109 30.22 42.13 -18.35
CA GLY A 109 29.10 42.06 -19.31
C GLY A 109 28.94 40.70 -19.97
N GLY A 110 29.13 39.60 -19.22
CA GLY A 110 29.03 38.23 -19.72
C GLY A 110 27.74 37.96 -20.47
N LYS A 111 27.87 37.73 -21.75
CA LYS A 111 26.77 37.44 -22.67
C LYS A 111 27.20 36.35 -23.63
N LEU A 112 26.37 35.38 -23.85
CA LEU A 112 26.56 34.34 -24.83
C LEU A 112 25.49 34.45 -25.92
N THR A 113 25.92 34.62 -27.16
CA THR A 113 25.02 34.84 -28.31
C THR A 113 25.33 33.90 -29.43
N ASP A 114 24.32 33.45 -30.18
CA ASP A 114 24.46 32.59 -31.42
C ASP A 114 25.34 31.37 -31.18
N SER A 115 25.22 30.72 -30.05
CA SER A 115 26.13 29.68 -29.61
C SER A 115 25.44 28.37 -29.35
N TYR A 116 26.12 27.26 -29.63
CA TYR A 116 25.49 25.94 -29.41
C TYR A 116 26.50 24.86 -29.05
N PHE A 117 25.94 23.80 -28.48
CA PHE A 117 26.66 22.59 -28.15
C PHE A 117 26.03 21.37 -28.80
N SER A 118 26.88 20.43 -29.25
CA SER A 118 26.45 19.07 -29.60
C SER A 118 27.48 18.03 -29.13
N GLY A 119 27.06 17.14 -28.24
CA GLY A 119 27.94 16.13 -27.64
C GLY A 119 27.46 15.64 -26.32
N ASP A 120 28.37 15.23 -25.43
CA ASP A 120 28.09 14.64 -24.14
C ASP A 120 28.62 15.51 -23.01
N VAL A 121 27.76 15.76 -22.00
CA VAL A 121 28.14 16.37 -20.73
C VAL A 121 28.05 15.32 -19.65
N VAL A 122 29.15 15.07 -18.95
CA VAL A 122 29.31 13.97 -18.01
C VAL A 122 29.66 14.48 -16.63
N PRO A 123 28.68 14.90 -15.80
CA PRO A 123 28.93 15.15 -14.40
C PRO A 123 29.15 13.82 -13.68
N THR A 124 30.22 13.69 -12.89
CA THR A 124 30.54 12.42 -12.22
C THR A 124 30.16 12.38 -10.75
N TYR A 125 29.84 13.51 -10.14
CA TYR A 125 29.49 13.59 -8.72
C TYR A 125 28.17 14.33 -8.48
N ASN A 126 27.52 13.93 -7.41
CA ASN A 126 26.36 14.61 -6.86
C ASN A 126 26.74 16.03 -6.38
N GLY A 127 25.94 17.04 -6.73
CA GLY A 127 26.19 18.44 -6.40
C GLY A 127 26.75 19.28 -7.52
N GLN A 128 27.15 18.69 -8.64
CA GLN A 128 27.60 19.43 -9.82
C GLN A 128 26.43 20.07 -10.57
N TYR A 129 26.66 21.25 -11.13
CA TYR A 129 25.72 21.90 -12.04
C TYR A 129 26.12 21.59 -13.48
N ALA A 130 25.20 21.02 -14.26
CA ALA A 130 25.49 20.65 -15.62
C ALA A 130 24.40 21.11 -16.60
N GLY A 131 24.84 21.66 -17.75
CA GLY A 131 23.99 22.07 -18.86
C GLY A 131 24.66 21.88 -20.20
N LEU A 132 23.88 21.64 -21.28
CA LEU A 132 24.47 21.48 -22.61
C LEU A 132 25.10 22.78 -23.14
N VAL A 133 24.70 23.96 -22.66
CA VAL A 133 25.33 25.22 -23.04
C VAL A 133 26.23 25.71 -21.94
N ALA A 134 25.73 25.86 -20.73
CA ALA A 134 26.51 26.31 -19.60
C ALA A 134 26.28 25.50 -18.33
N GLY A 135 27.33 25.34 -17.51
CA GLY A 135 27.20 24.74 -16.17
C GLY A 135 26.45 25.65 -15.21
N VAL A 136 26.98 26.84 -14.97
CA VAL A 136 26.37 27.88 -14.10
C VAL A 136 26.43 29.23 -14.79
N SER A 137 25.42 30.06 -14.55
CA SER A 137 25.43 31.48 -14.92
C SER A 137 25.08 32.35 -13.73
N SER A 138 25.91 33.34 -13.47
CA SER A 138 25.63 34.42 -12.51
C SER A 138 25.46 35.73 -13.28
N GLU A 139 24.22 36.23 -13.33
CA GLU A 139 23.79 37.44 -14.05
C GLU A 139 24.20 37.52 -15.54
N GLY A 140 24.50 36.37 -16.13
CA GLY A 140 24.82 36.25 -17.55
C GLY A 140 23.57 36.47 -18.42
N ILE A 141 23.81 36.68 -19.72
CA ILE A 141 22.76 36.79 -20.74
C ILE A 141 22.96 35.71 -21.79
N PHE A 142 21.93 34.92 -22.07
CA PHE A 142 21.89 33.98 -23.18
C PHE A 142 20.91 34.48 -24.23
N GLU A 143 21.38 34.64 -25.45
CA GLU A 143 20.53 34.97 -26.60
C GLU A 143 20.80 34.02 -27.76
N ARG A 144 19.76 33.41 -28.31
CA ARG A 144 19.85 32.51 -29.43
C ARG A 144 20.92 31.42 -29.25
N CYS A 145 20.72 30.66 -28.15
CA CYS A 145 21.59 29.54 -27.83
C CYS A 145 20.81 28.23 -27.78
N PHE A 146 21.47 27.10 -28.13
CA PHE A 146 20.84 25.81 -27.99
C PHE A 146 21.79 24.68 -27.64
N GLY A 147 21.19 23.63 -27.04
CA GLY A 147 21.90 22.40 -26.70
C GLY A 147 21.23 21.17 -27.29
N ILE A 148 22.06 20.32 -27.95
CA ILE A 148 21.69 18.99 -28.42
C ILE A 148 22.76 17.98 -28.03
N GLY A 149 22.36 16.80 -27.56
CA GLY A 149 23.27 15.77 -27.04
C GLY A 149 22.76 15.19 -25.74
N THR A 150 23.64 14.65 -24.93
CA THR A 150 23.25 13.96 -23.71
C THR A 150 23.91 14.58 -22.48
N ILE A 151 23.11 14.81 -21.43
CA ILE A 151 23.62 14.98 -20.07
C ILE A 151 23.45 13.66 -19.37
N HIS A 152 24.58 13.03 -19.00
CA HIS A 152 24.59 11.74 -18.34
C HIS A 152 24.26 11.84 -16.86
N GLN A 153 23.73 10.77 -16.29
CA GLN A 153 23.49 10.70 -14.84
C GLN A 153 24.81 10.68 -14.08
N PRO A 154 24.95 11.49 -13.02
CA PRO A 154 26.10 11.40 -12.12
C PRO A 154 26.22 10.00 -11.50
N THR A 155 27.43 9.45 -11.46
CA THR A 155 27.67 8.09 -10.93
C THR A 155 27.39 7.94 -9.44
N ASN A 156 27.40 9.03 -8.68
CA ASN A 156 27.26 9.06 -7.21
C ASN A 156 25.94 9.71 -6.71
N GLY A 157 24.90 9.70 -7.52
CA GLY A 157 23.56 10.18 -7.15
C GLY A 157 23.12 11.45 -7.89
N VAL A 158 21.84 11.83 -7.73
CA VAL A 158 21.21 12.93 -8.51
C VAL A 158 20.58 14.02 -7.66
N SER A 159 20.47 13.83 -6.34
CA SER A 159 19.57 14.63 -5.50
C SER A 159 20.03 16.07 -5.25
N ALA A 160 21.33 16.38 -5.38
CA ALA A 160 21.89 17.71 -5.15
C ALA A 160 22.43 18.40 -6.42
N SER A 161 22.45 17.71 -7.57
CA SER A 161 22.92 18.26 -8.84
C SER A 161 21.86 19.14 -9.51
N GLY A 162 22.26 20.26 -10.08
CA GLY A 162 21.42 21.09 -10.95
C GLY A 162 21.63 20.70 -12.39
N LEU A 163 20.66 20.00 -13.00
CA LEU A 163 20.81 19.46 -14.35
C LEU A 163 19.79 20.10 -15.30
N GLY A 164 20.25 20.93 -16.22
CA GLY A 164 19.40 21.65 -17.15
C GLY A 164 19.75 21.41 -18.59
N GLY A 165 18.74 21.26 -19.46
CA GLY A 165 18.94 21.03 -20.88
C GLY A 165 19.79 22.11 -21.57
N VAL A 166 19.73 23.36 -21.07
CA VAL A 166 20.57 24.47 -21.54
C VAL A 166 21.58 24.87 -20.47
N VAL A 167 21.12 25.16 -19.24
CA VAL A 167 22.00 25.64 -18.15
C VAL A 167 21.71 24.87 -16.86
N GLY A 168 22.76 24.38 -16.18
CA GLY A 168 22.65 23.67 -14.90
C GLY A 168 22.13 24.51 -13.75
N GLY A 169 22.71 25.70 -13.54
CA GLY A 169 22.30 26.65 -12.49
C GLY A 169 22.31 28.11 -12.97
N ILE A 170 21.27 28.85 -12.58
CA ILE A 170 21.17 30.30 -12.93
C ILE A 170 20.93 31.16 -11.70
N GLN A 171 21.50 32.39 -11.72
CA GLN A 171 21.33 33.42 -10.71
C GLN A 171 21.26 34.80 -11.36
N GLY A 172 20.14 35.52 -11.26
CA GLY A 172 19.96 36.83 -11.90
C GLY A 172 20.15 36.76 -13.43
N THR A 173 19.95 35.66 -14.07
CA THR A 173 20.25 35.35 -15.49
C THR A 173 19.09 35.68 -16.39
N ILE A 174 19.35 36.26 -17.55
CA ILE A 174 18.38 36.45 -18.63
C ILE A 174 18.67 35.44 -19.74
N MET A 175 17.63 34.68 -20.12
CA MET A 175 17.68 33.71 -21.21
C MET A 175 16.58 34.05 -22.22
N LYS A 176 16.97 34.26 -23.48
CA LYS A 176 16.05 34.66 -24.54
C LYS A 176 16.32 33.87 -25.81
N ASP A 177 15.25 33.40 -26.46
CA ASP A 177 15.34 32.70 -27.72
C ASP A 177 16.31 31.50 -27.68
N CYS A 178 16.13 30.61 -26.68
CA CYS A 178 16.99 29.46 -26.45
C CYS A 178 16.17 28.17 -26.46
N TYR A 179 16.83 27.05 -26.84
CA TYR A 179 16.14 25.78 -26.82
C TYR A 179 17.02 24.59 -26.45
N PHE A 180 16.32 23.53 -26.01
CA PHE A 180 16.87 22.22 -25.70
C PHE A 180 16.28 21.14 -26.62
N ALA A 181 17.15 20.34 -27.25
CA ALA A 181 16.74 19.24 -28.12
C ALA A 181 17.47 17.93 -27.83
N GLY A 182 18.11 17.81 -26.69
CA GLY A 182 18.93 16.69 -26.27
C GLY A 182 18.22 15.66 -25.42
N ASN A 183 19.00 14.92 -24.63
CA ASN A 183 18.54 13.91 -23.70
C ASN A 183 19.13 14.15 -22.30
N LEU A 184 18.26 14.24 -21.30
CA LEU A 184 18.65 14.25 -19.88
C LEU A 184 18.40 12.83 -19.32
N GLU A 185 19.47 12.03 -19.15
CA GLU A 185 19.39 10.65 -18.68
C GLU A 185 19.11 10.52 -17.17
N THR A 186 18.90 11.61 -16.49
CA THR A 186 18.76 11.69 -15.04
C THR A 186 17.38 12.12 -14.63
N SER A 187 16.98 11.74 -13.42
CA SER A 187 15.75 12.20 -12.77
C SER A 187 16.03 12.64 -11.34
N GLY A 188 15.61 13.86 -11.00
CA GLY A 188 15.76 14.43 -9.66
C GLY A 188 14.94 15.70 -9.51
N THR A 189 14.82 16.21 -8.30
CA THR A 189 14.07 17.45 -8.02
C THR A 189 14.73 18.71 -8.61
N ARG A 190 15.99 18.62 -9.00
CA ARG A 190 16.78 19.73 -9.57
C ARG A 190 17.07 19.52 -11.07
N THR A 191 16.19 18.78 -11.76
CA THR A 191 16.28 18.52 -13.18
C THR A 191 15.18 19.26 -13.93
N GLY A 192 15.53 20.10 -14.90
CA GLY A 192 14.59 20.85 -15.73
C GLY A 192 14.99 20.86 -17.20
N ALA A 193 14.01 20.95 -18.11
CA ALA A 193 14.25 20.90 -19.55
C ALA A 193 15.15 22.04 -20.06
N ILE A 194 15.10 23.22 -19.45
CA ILE A 194 15.92 24.37 -19.81
C ILE A 194 16.97 24.63 -18.74
N VAL A 195 16.55 24.72 -17.48
CA VAL A 195 17.37 25.08 -16.32
C VAL A 195 17.23 24.03 -15.23
N GLY A 196 18.33 23.58 -14.65
CA GLY A 196 18.30 22.63 -13.53
C GLY A 196 17.82 23.31 -12.24
N VAL A 197 18.52 24.36 -11.83
CA VAL A 197 18.21 25.12 -10.61
C VAL A 197 18.25 26.61 -10.89
N ALA A 198 17.21 27.33 -10.50
CA ALA A 198 17.24 28.77 -10.36
C ALA A 198 17.63 29.11 -8.92
N LEU A 199 18.83 29.65 -8.75
CA LEU A 199 19.33 30.16 -7.49
C LEU A 199 18.74 31.56 -7.24
N ASN A 200 18.73 31.99 -5.99
CA ASN A 200 18.31 33.35 -5.67
C ASN A 200 19.16 34.38 -6.40
N ALA A 201 18.46 35.26 -7.09
CA ALA A 201 19.07 36.47 -7.58
C ALA A 201 19.41 37.44 -6.40
N TYR A 202 20.39 38.27 -6.59
CA TYR A 202 20.80 39.22 -5.57
C TYR A 202 19.79 40.36 -5.42
N ASP A 203 19.44 40.70 -4.17
CA ASP A 203 18.65 41.87 -3.85
C ASP A 203 19.58 43.01 -3.36
N MET A 204 20.49 43.41 -4.24
CA MET A 204 21.48 44.45 -3.99
C MET A 204 21.50 45.45 -5.14
N GLU A 205 21.75 46.69 -4.85
CA GLU A 205 21.84 47.74 -5.87
C GLU A 205 22.91 47.41 -6.92
N GLY A 206 22.55 47.49 -8.19
CA GLY A 206 23.42 47.14 -9.32
C GLY A 206 23.37 45.70 -9.77
N HIS A 207 22.63 44.82 -9.05
CA HIS A 207 22.47 43.41 -9.38
C HIS A 207 21.03 43.08 -9.87
N ARG A 208 20.90 42.06 -10.72
CA ARG A 208 19.59 41.59 -11.13
C ARG A 208 18.96 40.74 -10.04
N ASN A 209 17.74 41.08 -9.65
CA ASN A 209 17.01 40.41 -8.57
C ASN A 209 16.01 39.35 -9.06
N GLN A 210 16.03 39.01 -10.36
CA GLN A 210 15.13 38.02 -10.95
C GLN A 210 15.80 37.27 -12.09
N ASN A 211 15.54 35.99 -12.19
CA ASN A 211 15.85 35.18 -13.38
C ASN A 211 14.75 35.31 -14.42
N GLU A 212 15.06 35.42 -15.69
CA GLU A 212 14.10 35.61 -16.79
C GLU A 212 14.31 34.58 -17.91
N LEU A 213 13.26 33.92 -18.32
CA LEU A 213 13.22 33.02 -19.46
C LEU A 213 12.15 33.52 -20.46
N THR A 214 12.56 33.85 -21.68
CA THR A 214 11.64 34.36 -22.71
C THR A 214 11.87 33.62 -24.03
N ASN A 215 10.79 33.17 -24.67
CA ASN A 215 10.81 32.46 -25.95
C ASN A 215 11.74 31.25 -25.91
N VAL A 216 11.49 30.37 -24.97
CA VAL A 216 12.30 29.14 -24.82
C VAL A 216 11.43 27.91 -25.15
N TYR A 217 12.05 26.89 -25.76
CA TYR A 217 11.35 25.62 -25.92
C TYR A 217 12.22 24.40 -25.69
N ALA A 218 11.57 23.26 -25.42
CA ALA A 218 12.20 21.97 -25.28
C ALA A 218 11.55 20.92 -26.20
N SER A 219 12.34 20.37 -27.11
CA SER A 219 11.99 19.22 -27.94
C SER A 219 12.84 18.00 -27.62
N GLY A 220 13.51 18.01 -26.50
CA GLY A 220 14.33 16.91 -25.97
C GLY A 220 13.63 16.11 -24.88
N VAL A 221 14.19 14.95 -24.56
CA VAL A 221 13.69 14.06 -23.48
C VAL A 221 14.26 14.48 -22.14
N PHE A 222 13.41 14.60 -21.14
CA PHE A 222 13.84 14.86 -19.76
C PHE A 222 12.94 14.15 -18.76
N LYS A 223 13.47 13.93 -17.55
CA LYS A 223 12.71 13.40 -16.41
C LYS A 223 13.02 14.27 -15.18
N SER A 224 12.02 14.54 -14.37
CA SER A 224 12.17 15.26 -13.11
C SER A 224 11.22 14.70 -12.07
N THR A 225 11.61 14.74 -10.79
CA THR A 225 10.73 14.43 -9.65
C THR A 225 10.28 15.71 -8.94
N SER A 226 10.54 16.89 -9.53
CA SER A 226 10.12 18.17 -9.00
C SER A 226 8.60 18.35 -9.07
N THR A 227 8.06 19.00 -8.04
CA THR A 227 6.67 19.48 -7.98
C THR A 227 6.57 21.00 -8.03
N GLU A 228 7.66 21.67 -8.40
CA GLU A 228 7.72 23.14 -8.47
C GLU A 228 6.80 23.71 -9.55
N ALA A 229 6.25 24.87 -9.28
CA ALA A 229 5.35 25.57 -10.21
C ALA A 229 6.01 25.97 -11.56
N TYR A 230 7.34 25.93 -11.62
CA TYR A 230 8.12 26.30 -12.82
C TYR A 230 8.45 25.11 -13.73
N MET A 231 8.08 23.92 -13.29
CA MET A 231 8.21 22.74 -14.14
C MET A 231 7.40 22.90 -15.44
N PRO A 232 7.91 22.37 -16.55
CA PRO A 232 9.11 21.56 -16.72
C PRO A 232 10.39 22.38 -17.02
N TYR A 233 10.30 23.68 -17.12
CA TYR A 233 11.40 24.54 -17.60
C TYR A 233 12.54 24.67 -16.60
N ILE A 234 12.20 24.83 -15.33
CA ILE A 234 13.14 24.95 -14.20
C ILE A 234 12.86 23.80 -13.22
N GLY A 235 13.85 22.96 -12.95
CA GLY A 235 13.70 21.82 -12.07
C GLY A 235 13.44 22.24 -10.62
N LYS A 236 14.15 23.25 -10.12
CA LYS A 236 13.95 23.75 -8.76
C LYS A 236 14.28 25.24 -8.67
N PHE A 237 13.53 25.95 -7.84
CA PHE A 237 13.87 27.29 -7.39
C PHE A 237 14.28 27.24 -5.91
N ASP A 238 15.55 27.51 -5.64
CA ASP A 238 16.06 27.64 -4.27
C ASP A 238 15.81 29.06 -3.77
N ALA A 239 14.59 29.28 -3.24
CA ALA A 239 14.19 30.57 -2.66
C ALA A 239 14.85 30.80 -1.29
N SER A 240 15.71 31.81 -1.17
CA SER A 240 15.90 32.50 0.11
C SER A 240 14.92 33.67 0.21
N THR A 241 14.83 34.31 1.37
CA THR A 241 13.80 35.30 1.73
C THR A 241 13.79 36.60 0.89
N LEU A 242 14.73 36.81 -0.04
CA LEU A 242 14.94 38.09 -0.73
C LEU A 242 14.81 38.02 -2.27
N GLY A 243 14.89 36.87 -2.91
CA GLY A 243 14.87 36.77 -4.37
C GLY A 243 13.43 36.65 -4.96
N LYS A 244 13.22 37.30 -6.11
CA LYS A 244 11.97 37.17 -6.86
C LYS A 244 11.91 35.84 -7.60
N ALA A 245 10.68 35.28 -7.69
CA ALA A 245 10.40 34.11 -8.49
C ALA A 245 10.84 34.31 -9.95
N PRO A 246 11.33 33.26 -10.65
CA PRO A 246 11.68 33.36 -12.06
C PRO A 246 10.49 33.83 -12.93
N ALA A 247 10.76 34.76 -13.83
CA ALA A 247 9.80 35.20 -14.83
C ALA A 247 9.93 34.33 -16.09
N ILE A 248 8.85 33.68 -16.48
CA ILE A 248 8.83 32.77 -17.65
C ILE A 248 7.75 33.26 -18.61
N THR A 249 8.12 33.54 -19.87
CA THR A 249 7.22 34.04 -20.91
C THR A 249 7.47 33.25 -22.20
N ASN A 250 6.36 32.82 -22.87
CA ASN A 250 6.40 32.06 -24.12
C ASN A 250 7.35 30.88 -24.02
N ALA A 251 7.11 29.99 -23.06
CA ALA A 251 7.88 28.79 -22.85
C ALA A 251 7.05 27.56 -23.25
N TYR A 252 7.62 26.70 -24.07
CA TYR A 252 6.92 25.52 -24.62
C TYR A 252 7.75 24.26 -24.53
N PHE A 253 7.07 23.10 -24.47
CA PHE A 253 7.73 21.81 -24.59
C PHE A 253 6.82 20.80 -25.27
N ASP A 254 7.46 19.76 -25.85
CA ASP A 254 6.75 18.68 -26.53
C ASP A 254 6.22 17.69 -25.49
N ARG A 255 4.88 17.66 -25.32
CA ARG A 255 4.19 16.79 -24.38
C ARG A 255 4.12 15.32 -24.85
N GLN A 256 4.22 15.06 -26.15
CA GLN A 256 4.17 13.71 -26.67
C GLN A 256 5.50 12.96 -26.47
N ILE A 257 6.61 13.69 -26.44
CA ILE A 257 7.92 13.15 -26.04
C ILE A 257 8.04 13.05 -24.52
N ASN A 258 7.37 13.95 -23.78
CA ASN A 258 7.41 14.05 -22.32
C ASN A 258 5.99 13.94 -21.69
N PRO A 259 5.29 12.79 -21.83
CA PRO A 259 3.87 12.67 -21.50
C PRO A 259 3.56 12.81 -20.00
N ASN A 260 4.55 12.60 -19.13
CA ASN A 260 4.39 12.79 -17.69
C ASN A 260 4.10 14.24 -17.29
N TYR A 261 4.30 15.20 -18.20
CA TYR A 261 4.13 16.63 -17.97
C TYR A 261 3.04 17.24 -18.87
N LYS A 262 2.22 16.44 -19.52
CA LYS A 262 1.23 16.87 -20.53
C LYS A 262 0.20 17.88 -20.05
N GLU A 263 -0.07 17.91 -18.74
CA GLU A 263 -1.03 18.82 -18.12
C GLU A 263 -0.39 20.12 -17.63
N LEU A 264 0.92 20.30 -17.79
CA LEU A 264 1.61 21.50 -17.34
C LEU A 264 1.50 22.63 -18.38
N ASN A 265 1.63 23.87 -17.91
CA ASN A 265 1.56 25.05 -18.76
C ASN A 265 2.64 25.05 -19.85
N GLY A 266 2.27 25.36 -21.09
CA GLY A 266 3.17 25.34 -22.25
C GLY A 266 3.38 23.96 -22.89
N ALA A 267 2.65 22.93 -22.43
CA ALA A 267 2.65 21.61 -23.06
C ALA A 267 1.97 21.64 -24.42
N LEU A 268 2.68 21.43 -25.50
CA LEU A 268 2.15 21.38 -26.85
C LEU A 268 2.34 19.99 -27.48
N PRO A 269 1.41 19.49 -28.29
CA PRO A 269 1.68 18.32 -29.12
C PRO A 269 2.76 18.62 -30.15
N THR A 270 3.47 17.60 -30.59
CA THR A 270 4.55 17.72 -31.60
C THR A 270 4.10 18.53 -32.82
N SER A 271 2.89 18.30 -33.34
CA SER A 271 2.35 18.99 -34.52
C SER A 271 2.18 20.50 -34.32
N GLN A 272 1.87 20.97 -33.11
CA GLN A 272 1.78 22.40 -32.81
C GLN A 272 3.15 23.03 -32.57
N LEU A 273 4.04 22.32 -31.87
CA LEU A 273 5.39 22.82 -31.64
C LEU A 273 6.21 22.83 -32.95
N ALA A 274 5.90 21.96 -33.88
CA ALA A 274 6.50 21.88 -35.23
C ALA A 274 5.62 22.56 -36.30
N ALA A 275 4.84 23.54 -35.96
CA ALA A 275 3.99 24.33 -36.89
C ALA A 275 4.80 25.42 -37.62
N ALA A 276 4.13 26.10 -38.57
CA ALA A 276 4.73 27.19 -39.36
C ALA A 276 4.85 28.51 -38.56
N SER A 277 4.44 28.54 -37.32
CA SER A 277 4.62 29.67 -36.37
C SER A 277 4.42 29.18 -34.95
N LEU A 278 5.00 29.92 -33.99
CA LEU A 278 4.84 29.65 -32.58
C LEU A 278 4.63 30.98 -31.84
N GLU A 279 3.64 31.08 -30.96
CA GLU A 279 3.31 32.30 -30.26
C GLU A 279 4.53 32.89 -29.52
N GLY A 280 4.75 34.17 -29.67
CA GLY A 280 5.88 34.90 -29.07
C GLY A 280 7.22 34.73 -29.76
N PHE A 281 7.35 33.81 -30.71
CA PHE A 281 8.59 33.53 -31.44
C PHE A 281 8.58 34.31 -32.79
N ALA A 282 9.44 35.30 -32.90
CA ALA A 282 9.44 36.20 -34.07
C ALA A 282 10.21 35.60 -35.26
N ASP A 283 9.63 35.69 -36.46
CA ASP A 283 10.29 35.29 -37.75
C ASP A 283 11.62 36.01 -38.02
N SER A 284 11.88 37.14 -37.36
CA SER A 284 13.18 37.80 -37.43
C SER A 284 14.30 37.02 -36.75
N VAL A 285 13.97 36.14 -35.82
CA VAL A 285 14.91 35.33 -34.99
C VAL A 285 14.83 33.86 -35.35
N TRP A 286 13.64 33.37 -35.66
CA TRP A 286 13.35 31.96 -35.86
C TRP A 286 13.03 31.61 -37.28
N VAL A 287 13.39 30.40 -37.68
CA VAL A 287 12.99 29.77 -38.98
C VAL A 287 11.95 28.71 -38.65
N PHE A 288 10.76 28.89 -39.20
CA PHE A 288 9.66 27.93 -39.13
C PHE A 288 9.51 27.17 -40.46
N GLU A 289 9.34 25.88 -40.31
CA GLU A 289 9.07 24.99 -41.41
C GLU A 289 8.08 23.92 -40.92
N ALA A 290 6.91 23.85 -41.54
CA ALA A 290 5.86 22.91 -41.08
C ALA A 290 6.41 21.48 -41.05
N GLY A 291 6.09 20.75 -39.93
CA GLY A 291 6.62 19.42 -39.70
C GLY A 291 8.03 19.39 -39.13
N ARG A 292 8.57 20.51 -38.66
CA ARG A 292 9.88 20.60 -37.96
C ARG A 292 9.85 21.56 -36.82
N TYR A 293 10.61 21.23 -35.78
CA TYR A 293 10.78 22.18 -34.67
C TYR A 293 11.47 23.46 -35.14
N PRO A 294 11.16 24.61 -34.56
CA PRO A 294 11.76 25.91 -34.89
C PRO A 294 13.28 25.87 -34.78
N ARG A 295 13.96 26.57 -35.69
CA ARG A 295 15.43 26.74 -35.71
C ARG A 295 15.80 28.21 -35.64
N LEU A 296 16.95 28.50 -35.03
CA LEU A 296 17.48 29.86 -34.94
C LEU A 296 18.10 30.32 -36.25
N LYS A 297 17.70 31.50 -36.71
CA LYS A 297 18.31 32.12 -37.92
C LYS A 297 19.81 32.33 -37.73
N GLY A 298 20.57 32.07 -38.79
CA GLY A 298 22.02 32.10 -38.81
C GLY A 298 22.68 30.79 -38.40
N MET A 299 21.95 29.93 -37.71
CA MET A 299 22.40 28.57 -37.33
C MET A 299 21.55 27.47 -37.94
N GLU A 300 20.46 27.79 -38.63
CA GLU A 300 19.43 26.87 -39.13
C GLU A 300 19.95 25.79 -40.09
N LYS A 301 21.10 26.06 -40.72
CA LYS A 301 21.72 25.12 -41.69
C LYS A 301 22.81 24.25 -41.09
N THR A 302 23.04 24.33 -39.80
CA THR A 302 24.01 23.47 -39.12
C THR A 302 23.49 22.05 -38.98
N ALA A 303 24.37 21.05 -38.98
CA ALA A 303 23.98 19.67 -38.74
C ALA A 303 23.28 19.50 -37.39
N ALA A 304 23.74 20.24 -36.36
CA ALA A 304 23.12 20.23 -35.05
C ALA A 304 21.67 20.75 -35.10
N ALA A 305 21.41 21.87 -35.81
CA ALA A 305 20.06 22.42 -35.94
C ALA A 305 19.12 21.49 -36.71
N TYR A 306 19.60 20.81 -37.75
CA TYR A 306 18.80 19.81 -38.47
C TYR A 306 18.42 18.61 -37.60
N VAL A 307 19.38 18.05 -36.89
CA VAL A 307 19.10 16.92 -35.97
C VAL A 307 18.17 17.37 -34.84
N ALA A 308 18.37 18.57 -34.27
CA ALA A 308 17.51 19.12 -33.26
C ALA A 308 16.07 19.33 -33.74
N ALA A 309 15.89 19.76 -34.98
CA ALA A 309 14.59 20.04 -35.59
C ALA A 309 13.81 18.79 -36.04
N ALA A 310 14.42 17.60 -35.95
CA ALA A 310 13.76 16.36 -36.33
C ALA A 310 12.63 15.95 -35.36
N PRO A 311 11.33 15.96 -35.75
CA PRO A 311 10.23 15.48 -34.93
C PRO A 311 9.86 14.04 -35.28
N ILE A 312 9.07 13.45 -34.41
CA ILE A 312 8.27 12.25 -34.69
C ILE A 312 6.83 12.60 -34.43
N GLN A 313 5.93 12.23 -35.30
CA GLN A 313 4.49 12.41 -35.09
C GLN A 313 3.93 11.21 -34.35
N PHE A 314 3.26 11.47 -33.24
CA PHE A 314 2.58 10.46 -32.45
C PHE A 314 1.09 10.46 -32.78
N ALA A 315 0.45 9.28 -32.68
CA ALA A 315 -0.98 9.15 -32.88
C ALA A 315 -1.80 9.72 -31.69
N ASP A 316 -1.21 9.72 -30.51
CA ASP A 316 -1.83 10.26 -29.29
C ASP A 316 -0.78 10.88 -28.34
N ASP A 317 -1.29 11.49 -27.23
CA ASP A 317 -0.50 12.20 -26.23
C ASP A 317 0.11 11.30 -25.16
N ASN A 318 -0.12 9.97 -25.21
CA ASN A 318 0.24 9.08 -24.12
C ASN A 318 1.50 8.25 -24.40
N GLN A 319 2.13 8.46 -25.54
CA GLN A 319 3.17 7.53 -26.05
C GLN A 319 2.69 6.07 -26.21
N ASN A 320 1.40 5.77 -25.94
CA ASN A 320 0.76 4.52 -26.31
C ASN A 320 0.54 4.55 -27.82
N VAL A 321 1.63 4.53 -28.54
CA VAL A 321 1.59 4.85 -29.95
C VAL A 321 1.12 3.62 -30.69
N LEU A 322 -0.07 3.72 -31.25
CA LEU A 322 -0.56 2.76 -32.23
C LEU A 322 0.11 2.94 -33.59
N GLN A 323 0.60 4.15 -33.86
CA GLN A 323 1.27 4.49 -35.09
C GLN A 323 2.25 5.64 -34.88
N VAL A 324 3.48 5.50 -35.41
CA VAL A 324 4.47 6.57 -35.44
C VAL A 324 4.67 6.94 -36.93
N SER A 325 4.54 8.22 -37.20
CA SER A 325 4.88 8.74 -38.52
C SER A 325 5.96 9.81 -38.40
N THR A 326 6.82 9.93 -39.40
CA THR A 326 7.78 11.02 -39.49
C THR A 326 7.54 11.77 -40.79
N ASP A 327 7.66 13.08 -40.75
CA ASP A 327 7.70 13.93 -41.95
C ASP A 327 9.08 13.87 -42.66
N PHE A 328 9.93 13.00 -42.19
CA PHE A 328 11.27 12.80 -42.66
C PHE A 328 11.34 11.68 -43.66
N THR A 329 11.61 12.04 -44.90
CA THR A 329 12.28 11.13 -45.81
C THR A 329 13.76 11.43 -45.72
N ALA A 330 14.63 10.42 -45.69
CA ALA A 330 16.09 10.58 -45.64
C ALA A 330 16.64 11.46 -46.77
N SER A 331 15.85 11.67 -47.86
CA SER A 331 16.18 12.52 -49.01
C SER A 331 16.06 14.01 -48.71
N ILE A 332 15.35 14.45 -47.68
CA ILE A 332 15.13 15.87 -47.36
C ILE A 332 16.26 16.42 -46.49
N LEU A 333 16.91 15.56 -45.70
CA LEU A 333 18.07 15.92 -44.90
C LEU A 333 19.25 15.01 -45.25
N ASN A 334 20.00 15.39 -46.27
CA ASN A 334 21.14 14.61 -46.76
C ASN A 334 22.18 14.24 -45.67
N SER A 335 22.02 14.71 -44.44
CA SER A 335 22.94 14.51 -43.33
C SER A 335 22.35 13.80 -42.12
N VAL A 336 21.01 13.64 -41.97
CA VAL A 336 20.38 13.02 -40.82
C VAL A 336 20.02 11.57 -41.10
N LYS A 337 20.52 10.68 -40.28
CA LYS A 337 20.19 9.25 -40.32
C LYS A 337 19.37 8.86 -39.13
N TRP A 338 18.37 8.03 -39.34
CA TRP A 338 17.56 7.43 -38.29
C TRP A 338 18.00 6.01 -38.02
N GLN A 339 18.06 5.65 -36.75
CA GLN A 339 18.36 4.30 -36.28
C GLN A 339 17.46 3.95 -35.09
N VAL A 340 17.22 2.67 -34.89
CA VAL A 340 16.61 2.14 -33.66
C VAL A 340 17.73 1.69 -32.73
N LEU A 341 17.69 2.10 -31.49
CA LEU A 341 18.55 1.60 -30.44
C LEU A 341 17.76 0.64 -29.57
N ARG A 342 18.24 -0.59 -29.48
CA ARG A 342 17.73 -1.60 -28.55
C ARG A 342 18.88 -2.01 -27.64
N ASP A 343 18.68 -1.90 -26.31
CA ASP A 343 19.72 -2.16 -25.31
C ASP A 343 21.06 -1.45 -25.61
N GLY A 344 20.97 -0.23 -26.16
CA GLY A 344 22.12 0.59 -26.51
C GLY A 344 22.79 0.22 -27.85
N VAL A 345 22.33 -0.82 -28.57
CA VAL A 345 22.89 -1.25 -29.87
C VAL A 345 22.07 -0.65 -31.00
N ALA A 346 22.75 0.02 -31.92
CA ALA A 346 22.13 0.60 -33.12
C ALA A 346 21.75 -0.47 -34.12
N SER A 347 20.51 -0.45 -34.61
CA SER A 347 19.97 -1.33 -35.63
C SER A 347 19.03 -0.52 -36.53
N SER A 348 18.80 -0.99 -37.75
CA SER A 348 17.71 -0.51 -38.60
C SER A 348 16.37 -1.14 -38.18
N GLU A 349 16.42 -2.24 -37.45
CA GLU A 349 15.27 -3.02 -37.03
C GLU A 349 15.23 -3.19 -35.51
N GLY A 350 14.12 -2.81 -34.90
CA GLY A 350 13.78 -3.12 -33.51
C GLY A 350 12.67 -4.16 -33.40
N ILE A 351 12.32 -4.59 -32.20
CA ILE A 351 11.15 -5.45 -32.00
C ILE A 351 9.86 -4.63 -32.13
N GLY A 352 9.37 -4.29 -33.23
CA GLY A 352 8.16 -3.50 -33.42
C GLY A 352 8.39 -2.21 -34.21
N VAL A 353 9.63 -1.83 -34.44
CA VAL A 353 10.00 -0.68 -35.28
C VAL A 353 11.02 -1.08 -36.32
N ASN A 354 10.73 -0.70 -37.55
CA ASN A 354 11.65 -0.81 -38.64
C ASN A 354 11.75 0.54 -39.36
N ILE A 355 12.94 0.97 -39.75
CA ILE A 355 13.19 2.19 -40.52
C ILE A 355 13.62 1.76 -41.93
N ASP A 356 12.83 2.11 -42.95
CA ASP A 356 13.14 1.79 -44.31
C ASP A 356 14.33 2.64 -44.86
N THR A 357 14.82 2.30 -46.07
CA THR A 357 15.93 3.00 -46.71
C THR A 357 15.61 4.46 -47.06
N LYS A 358 14.33 4.85 -47.03
CA LYS A 358 13.87 6.22 -47.22
C LYS A 358 13.70 6.98 -45.90
N GLY A 359 13.94 6.33 -44.75
CA GLY A 359 13.81 6.89 -43.45
C GLY A 359 12.37 6.86 -42.90
N ASN A 360 11.43 6.15 -43.55
CA ASN A 360 10.09 5.99 -43.01
C ASN A 360 10.10 4.95 -41.87
N ILE A 361 9.33 5.23 -40.86
CA ILE A 361 9.17 4.33 -39.72
C ILE A 361 7.95 3.45 -39.94
N HIS A 362 8.15 2.14 -39.84
CA HIS A 362 7.12 1.13 -39.94
C HIS A 362 6.99 0.38 -38.62
N LEU A 363 5.77 0.16 -38.19
CA LEU A 363 5.47 -0.63 -37.00
C LEU A 363 5.21 -2.08 -37.39
N THR A 364 5.87 -3.01 -36.74
CA THR A 364 5.79 -4.45 -37.03
C THR A 364 4.84 -5.26 -36.14
N GLY A 365 4.05 -4.61 -35.32
CA GLY A 365 2.96 -5.25 -34.56
C GLY A 365 3.32 -5.85 -33.23
N SER A 366 4.53 -5.73 -32.72
CA SER A 366 4.89 -6.18 -31.37
C SER A 366 4.98 -5.03 -30.39
N VAL A 367 4.63 -5.30 -29.12
CA VAL A 367 4.82 -4.32 -28.03
C VAL A 367 6.30 -4.17 -27.74
N SER A 368 6.79 -2.95 -27.78
CA SER A 368 8.20 -2.68 -27.47
C SER A 368 8.41 -1.29 -26.90
N THR A 369 9.51 -1.14 -26.18
CA THR A 369 10.09 0.16 -25.87
C THR A 369 11.39 0.27 -26.63
N ASP A 370 11.45 1.16 -27.59
CA ASP A 370 12.61 1.40 -28.43
C ASP A 370 13.07 2.85 -28.31
N THR A 371 14.35 3.10 -28.57
CA THR A 371 14.87 4.47 -28.70
C THR A 371 15.11 4.74 -30.16
N LEU A 372 14.39 5.71 -30.72
CA LEU A 372 14.72 6.24 -32.05
C LEU A 372 15.84 7.28 -31.93
N GLN A 373 16.86 7.14 -32.76
CA GLN A 373 17.99 8.06 -32.81
C GLN A 373 18.08 8.71 -34.18
N ALA A 374 17.90 10.05 -34.19
CA ALA A 374 18.29 10.88 -35.30
C ALA A 374 19.76 11.28 -35.11
N SER A 375 20.59 11.13 -36.16
CA SER A 375 22.01 11.42 -36.06
C SER A 375 22.60 12.04 -37.33
N SER A 376 23.64 12.88 -37.14
CA SER A 376 24.54 13.35 -38.16
C SER A 376 25.97 13.29 -37.63
N GLY A 377 26.73 12.32 -38.02
CA GLY A 377 28.02 12.01 -37.42
C GLY A 377 27.83 11.60 -35.94
N LYS A 378 28.48 12.32 -35.02
CA LYS A 378 28.34 12.11 -33.59
C LYS A 378 27.23 12.96 -32.94
N ILE A 379 26.57 13.82 -33.70
CA ILE A 379 25.46 14.63 -33.23
C ILE A 379 24.24 13.75 -33.20
N VAL A 380 23.63 13.58 -32.05
CA VAL A 380 22.49 12.66 -31.82
C VAL A 380 21.34 13.32 -31.09
N LYS A 381 20.11 12.98 -31.50
CA LYS A 381 18.88 13.22 -30.73
C LYS A 381 18.20 11.87 -30.53
N ARG A 382 17.86 11.55 -29.29
CA ARG A 382 17.21 10.30 -28.92
C ARG A 382 15.79 10.55 -28.44
N ILE A 383 14.85 9.75 -28.90
CA ILE A 383 13.43 9.80 -28.53
C ILE A 383 13.02 8.40 -28.14
N ILE A 384 12.62 8.22 -26.91
CA ILE A 384 12.09 6.95 -26.42
C ILE A 384 10.65 6.83 -26.89
N ILE A 385 10.33 5.74 -27.57
CA ILE A 385 8.99 5.41 -28.03
C ILE A 385 8.52 4.13 -27.34
N LYS A 386 7.26 4.11 -26.99
CA LYS A 386 6.57 2.93 -26.47
C LYS A 386 5.52 2.54 -27.49
N LEU A 387 5.55 1.30 -27.93
CA LEU A 387 4.68 0.84 -29.00
C LEU A 387 3.69 -0.18 -28.46
N ALA A 388 2.40 0.11 -28.62
CA ALA A 388 1.33 -0.85 -28.48
C ALA A 388 0.51 -0.83 -29.77
N PRO A 389 0.84 -1.67 -30.77
CA PRO A 389 0.07 -1.73 -32.00
C PRO A 389 -1.41 -2.05 -31.73
N ALA A 390 -2.33 -1.42 -32.47
CA ALA A 390 -3.76 -1.64 -32.39
C ALA A 390 -4.20 -3.10 -32.61
N SER A 391 -3.34 -3.91 -33.22
CA SER A 391 -3.61 -5.31 -33.51
C SER A 391 -3.31 -6.28 -32.36
N LEU A 392 -2.81 -5.81 -31.21
CA LEU A 392 -2.46 -6.69 -30.09
C LEU A 392 -3.70 -7.29 -29.42
N PHE A 393 -4.75 -6.51 -29.29
CA PHE A 393 -6.01 -6.93 -28.70
C PHE A 393 -7.14 -6.70 -29.70
N GLU A 394 -8.14 -7.58 -29.71
CA GLU A 394 -9.38 -7.32 -30.41
C GLU A 394 -10.14 -6.19 -29.72
N GLY A 395 -10.70 -5.25 -30.50
CA GLY A 395 -11.39 -4.06 -29.99
C GLY A 395 -10.64 -2.77 -30.31
N LYS A 396 -11.08 -1.67 -29.68
CA LYS A 396 -10.47 -0.35 -29.88
C LYS A 396 -9.93 0.28 -28.60
N GLY A 397 -10.10 -0.39 -27.46
CA GLY A 397 -9.69 0.12 -26.15
C GLY A 397 -10.52 1.27 -25.61
N THR A 398 -11.68 1.57 -26.22
CA THR A 398 -12.66 2.54 -25.73
C THR A 398 -13.70 1.88 -24.82
N GLU A 399 -14.48 2.65 -24.08
CA GLU A 399 -15.55 2.11 -23.24
C GLU A 399 -16.60 1.35 -24.06
N ALA A 400 -16.97 1.86 -25.24
CA ALA A 400 -17.96 1.23 -26.13
C ALA A 400 -17.41 0.00 -26.86
N GLU A 401 -16.12 -0.01 -27.18
CA GLU A 401 -15.42 -1.11 -27.85
C GLU A 401 -14.11 -1.43 -27.12
N PRO A 402 -14.16 -2.05 -25.91
CA PRO A 402 -12.97 -2.32 -25.12
C PRO A 402 -12.04 -3.34 -25.79
N TYR A 403 -10.78 -3.33 -25.43
CA TYR A 403 -9.88 -4.43 -25.77
C TYR A 403 -10.31 -5.70 -25.05
N LEU A 404 -10.40 -6.81 -25.79
CA LEU A 404 -10.90 -8.09 -25.29
C LEU A 404 -9.74 -8.93 -24.75
N ILE A 405 -9.88 -9.38 -23.52
CA ILE A 405 -9.02 -10.38 -22.88
C ILE A 405 -9.80 -11.69 -22.84
N LYS A 406 -9.53 -12.57 -23.79
CA LYS A 406 -10.32 -13.78 -24.03
C LYS A 406 -9.70 -15.03 -23.43
N ASN A 407 -8.39 -15.01 -23.20
CA ASN A 407 -7.63 -16.19 -22.80
C ASN A 407 -6.33 -15.80 -22.08
N LYS A 408 -5.58 -16.81 -21.65
CA LYS A 408 -4.29 -16.71 -20.99
C LYS A 408 -3.28 -15.84 -21.80
N ALA A 409 -3.21 -16.03 -23.11
CA ALA A 409 -2.24 -15.31 -23.94
C ALA A 409 -2.51 -13.80 -23.96
N ASP A 410 -3.78 -13.39 -24.04
CA ASP A 410 -4.15 -11.97 -24.00
C ASP A 410 -3.81 -11.35 -22.63
N LEU A 411 -4.06 -12.07 -21.52
CA LEU A 411 -3.72 -11.58 -20.19
C LEU A 411 -2.19 -11.50 -19.98
N MET A 412 -1.45 -12.48 -20.47
CA MET A 412 0.03 -12.46 -20.45
C MET A 412 0.59 -11.31 -21.29
N LEU A 413 -0.06 -11.01 -22.41
CA LEU A 413 0.31 -9.89 -23.26
C LEU A 413 0.10 -8.55 -22.54
N LEU A 414 -1.07 -8.36 -21.87
CA LEU A 414 -1.32 -7.18 -21.04
C LEU A 414 -0.29 -7.05 -19.92
N ALA A 415 0.01 -8.15 -19.23
CA ALA A 415 1.03 -8.19 -18.19
C ALA A 415 2.42 -7.82 -18.71
N SER A 416 2.82 -8.38 -19.84
CA SER A 416 4.10 -8.05 -20.48
C SER A 416 4.16 -6.60 -20.94
N ALA A 417 3.11 -6.09 -21.57
CA ALA A 417 3.03 -4.72 -22.03
C ALA A 417 3.18 -3.70 -20.89
N THR A 418 2.56 -3.97 -19.76
CA THR A 418 2.63 -3.07 -18.59
C THR A 418 3.90 -3.25 -17.76
N THR A 419 4.34 -4.48 -17.53
CA THR A 419 5.46 -4.77 -16.61
C THR A 419 6.81 -4.65 -17.32
N LYS A 420 6.95 -5.23 -18.51
CA LYS A 420 8.21 -5.19 -19.25
C LYS A 420 8.36 -3.91 -20.10
N ASN A 421 7.28 -3.49 -20.77
CA ASN A 421 7.32 -2.34 -21.67
C ASN A 421 6.82 -1.04 -21.06
N GLN A 422 6.41 -1.08 -19.78
CA GLN A 422 6.03 0.09 -18.97
C GLN A 422 4.87 0.91 -19.56
N LEU A 423 3.96 0.29 -20.34
CA LEU A 423 2.77 0.92 -20.87
C LEU A 423 1.75 1.08 -19.74
N SER A 424 1.26 2.29 -19.50
CA SER A 424 0.27 2.55 -18.45
C SER A 424 -1.16 2.23 -18.86
N PHE A 425 -1.48 2.29 -20.15
CA PHE A 425 -2.82 2.17 -20.71
C PHE A 425 -3.84 3.14 -20.09
N GLU A 426 -3.42 4.34 -19.78
CA GLU A 426 -4.30 5.38 -19.21
C GLU A 426 -5.50 5.64 -20.11
N GLY A 427 -6.71 5.61 -19.53
CA GLY A 427 -7.95 5.79 -20.26
C GLY A 427 -8.36 4.65 -21.21
N THR A 428 -7.59 3.55 -21.24
CA THR A 428 -7.87 2.40 -22.08
C THR A 428 -8.72 1.38 -21.35
N TYR A 429 -9.76 0.88 -22.01
CA TYR A 429 -10.69 -0.12 -21.47
C TYR A 429 -10.33 -1.52 -21.93
N PHE A 430 -10.23 -2.44 -20.98
CA PHE A 430 -10.04 -3.89 -21.20
C PHE A 430 -11.23 -4.63 -20.59
N LYS A 431 -11.73 -5.62 -21.31
CA LYS A 431 -12.83 -6.47 -20.87
C LYS A 431 -12.43 -7.93 -20.95
N VAL A 432 -12.53 -8.63 -19.85
CA VAL A 432 -12.42 -10.09 -19.81
C VAL A 432 -13.72 -10.69 -20.34
N THR A 433 -13.65 -11.61 -21.29
CA THR A 433 -14.84 -12.17 -21.95
C THR A 433 -15.08 -13.63 -21.66
N ASN A 434 -14.13 -14.30 -21.02
CA ASN A 434 -14.22 -15.70 -20.62
C ASN A 434 -13.50 -15.92 -19.30
N ASP A 435 -13.80 -17.01 -18.61
CA ASP A 435 -12.96 -17.50 -17.52
C ASP A 435 -11.56 -17.82 -18.05
N ILE A 436 -10.53 -17.40 -17.34
CA ILE A 436 -9.13 -17.56 -17.76
C ILE A 436 -8.42 -18.49 -16.79
N ASP A 437 -7.93 -19.61 -17.30
CA ASP A 437 -7.03 -20.50 -16.55
C ASP A 437 -5.58 -20.14 -16.88
N LEU A 438 -4.81 -19.73 -15.88
CA LEU A 438 -3.39 -19.43 -16.02
C LEU A 438 -2.50 -20.67 -15.88
N GLU A 439 -3.06 -21.86 -15.59
CA GLU A 439 -2.35 -23.13 -15.53
C GLU A 439 -1.12 -23.13 -14.61
N ARG A 440 -1.08 -22.24 -13.61
CA ARG A 440 0.09 -21.96 -12.75
C ARG A 440 1.34 -21.59 -13.54
N ASP A 441 1.20 -20.90 -14.66
CA ASP A 441 2.32 -20.54 -15.54
C ASP A 441 3.29 -19.59 -14.83
N PRO A 442 4.56 -20.00 -14.61
CA PRO A 442 5.55 -19.18 -13.93
C PRO A 442 5.99 -17.94 -14.74
N GLU A 443 5.72 -17.93 -16.04
CA GLU A 443 6.02 -16.79 -16.92
C GLU A 443 5.01 -15.65 -16.78
N PHE A 444 3.87 -15.88 -16.11
CA PHE A 444 2.97 -14.79 -15.80
C PHE A 444 3.62 -13.85 -14.79
N VAL A 445 3.88 -12.62 -15.23
CA VAL A 445 4.62 -11.63 -14.42
C VAL A 445 3.74 -10.66 -13.63
N GLY A 446 2.40 -10.74 -13.83
CA GLY A 446 1.45 -9.74 -13.30
C GLY A 446 1.48 -8.42 -14.11
N ILE A 447 0.45 -7.61 -13.91
CA ILE A 447 0.21 -6.37 -14.65
C ILE A 447 0.87 -5.20 -13.91
N GLY A 448 1.80 -4.47 -14.53
CA GLY A 448 2.41 -3.27 -13.93
C GLY A 448 3.21 -3.51 -12.65
N ILE A 449 3.82 -4.70 -12.52
CA ILE A 449 4.73 -5.02 -11.41
C ILE A 449 6.09 -4.40 -11.67
N ASN A 450 6.56 -3.58 -10.75
CA ASN A 450 7.91 -3.00 -10.79
C ASN A 450 8.34 -2.57 -9.38
N ASP A 451 9.63 -2.30 -9.17
CA ASP A 451 10.17 -1.89 -7.87
C ASP A 451 10.03 -0.39 -7.58
N SER A 452 9.57 0.36 -8.57
CA SER A 452 9.39 1.82 -8.50
C SER A 452 7.92 2.16 -8.72
N ARG A 453 7.36 3.09 -7.93
CA ARG A 453 5.99 3.58 -8.11
C ARG A 453 5.82 4.51 -9.33
N THR A 454 6.83 4.66 -10.15
CA THR A 454 6.83 5.53 -11.33
C THR A 454 5.91 4.99 -12.41
N TYR A 455 5.92 3.68 -12.62
CA TYR A 455 5.10 3.01 -13.62
C TYR A 455 3.96 2.24 -12.93
N GLY A 456 2.94 1.89 -13.69
CA GLY A 456 1.81 1.11 -13.19
C GLY A 456 0.67 1.10 -14.20
N PHE A 457 -0.36 0.33 -13.89
CA PHE A 457 -1.56 0.24 -14.71
C PHE A 457 -2.50 1.40 -14.42
N ALA A 458 -2.90 2.13 -15.46
CA ALA A 458 -3.82 3.27 -15.40
C ALA A 458 -5.09 3.06 -16.26
N GLY A 459 -5.23 1.87 -16.85
CA GLY A 459 -6.41 1.48 -17.62
C GLY A 459 -7.56 1.00 -16.75
N ILE A 460 -8.67 0.65 -17.39
CA ILE A 460 -9.84 0.04 -16.78
C ILE A 460 -9.86 -1.45 -17.14
N LEU A 461 -9.67 -2.32 -16.16
CA LEU A 461 -9.79 -3.77 -16.32
C LEU A 461 -11.14 -4.23 -15.77
N ASP A 462 -12.07 -4.53 -16.66
CA ASP A 462 -13.38 -5.05 -16.33
C ASP A 462 -13.40 -6.57 -16.48
N GLY A 463 -13.56 -7.28 -15.38
CA GLY A 463 -13.67 -8.74 -15.38
C GLY A 463 -15.01 -9.27 -15.87
N ASP A 464 -16.04 -8.42 -16.01
CA ASP A 464 -17.40 -8.80 -16.43
C ASP A 464 -18.02 -10.00 -15.67
N GLY A 465 -17.57 -10.20 -14.43
CA GLY A 465 -17.97 -11.33 -13.57
C GLY A 465 -17.19 -12.63 -13.78
N HIS A 466 -16.27 -12.66 -14.73
CA HIS A 466 -15.38 -13.80 -14.98
C HIS A 466 -14.34 -14.02 -13.89
N LYS A 467 -13.72 -15.18 -13.92
CA LYS A 467 -12.66 -15.57 -12.99
C LYS A 467 -11.33 -15.82 -13.69
N ILE A 468 -10.26 -15.53 -12.97
CA ILE A 468 -8.91 -15.97 -13.28
C ILE A 468 -8.57 -17.08 -12.28
N THR A 469 -8.24 -18.27 -12.79
CA THR A 469 -7.92 -19.45 -11.99
C THR A 469 -6.47 -19.87 -12.19
N ASN A 470 -5.96 -20.65 -11.22
CA ASN A 470 -4.59 -21.14 -11.24
C ASN A 470 -3.56 -20.01 -11.38
N LEU A 471 -3.89 -18.83 -10.87
CA LEU A 471 -2.92 -17.75 -10.77
C LEU A 471 -1.75 -18.20 -9.88
N TYR A 472 -0.53 -18.07 -10.40
CA TYR A 472 0.68 -18.39 -9.66
C TYR A 472 1.70 -17.28 -9.80
N LEU A 473 1.85 -16.50 -8.75
CA LEU A 473 2.90 -15.48 -8.65
C LEU A 473 3.82 -15.87 -7.49
N ASP A 474 4.97 -16.42 -7.79
CA ASP A 474 6.01 -16.74 -6.81
C ASP A 474 7.24 -15.86 -7.11
N LYS A 475 7.24 -14.66 -6.56
CA LYS A 475 8.27 -13.65 -6.78
C LYS A 475 9.24 -13.49 -5.61
N CYS A 476 9.23 -14.44 -4.68
CA CYS A 476 10.04 -14.32 -3.48
C CYS A 476 10.35 -15.68 -2.87
N LYS A 477 11.51 -16.24 -3.18
CA LYS A 477 11.94 -17.51 -2.61
C LYS A 477 12.82 -17.30 -1.40
N LEU A 478 12.58 -18.07 -0.34
CA LEU A 478 13.44 -18.11 0.83
C LEU A 478 14.73 -18.88 0.50
N ALA A 479 15.87 -18.36 0.96
CA ALA A 479 17.09 -19.12 1.02
C ALA A 479 17.05 -20.18 2.15
N ASP A 480 17.97 -21.14 2.15
CA ASP A 480 18.01 -22.23 3.14
C ASP A 480 18.12 -21.75 4.60
N ASN A 481 18.63 -20.55 4.83
CA ASN A 481 18.70 -19.91 6.15
C ASN A 481 17.43 -19.15 6.54
N GLY A 482 16.34 -19.25 5.78
CA GLY A 482 15.08 -18.57 6.04
C GLY A 482 15.03 -17.08 5.69
N THR A 483 16.07 -16.53 5.05
CA THR A 483 16.08 -15.12 4.61
C THR A 483 15.68 -15.01 3.14
N VAL A 484 15.15 -13.85 2.75
CA VAL A 484 14.91 -13.51 1.33
C VAL A 484 16.16 -12.84 0.78
N PRO A 485 16.80 -13.40 -0.27
CA PRO A 485 17.91 -12.76 -0.97
C PRO A 485 17.53 -11.36 -1.47
N ALA A 486 18.50 -10.44 -1.49
CA ALA A 486 18.24 -9.04 -1.83
C ALA A 486 17.69 -8.84 -3.25
N ASP A 487 18.13 -9.65 -4.19
CA ASP A 487 17.70 -9.70 -5.59
C ASP A 487 16.29 -10.29 -5.78
N GLN A 488 15.76 -10.98 -4.77
CA GLN A 488 14.41 -11.57 -4.78
C GLN A 488 13.39 -10.80 -3.92
N ARG A 489 13.74 -9.63 -3.40
CA ARG A 489 12.86 -8.79 -2.58
C ARG A 489 11.91 -7.97 -3.46
N THR A 490 11.08 -8.66 -4.21
CA THR A 490 10.10 -8.01 -5.08
C THR A 490 9.05 -7.25 -4.26
N LYS A 491 8.78 -6.02 -4.68
CA LYS A 491 7.73 -5.18 -4.11
C LYS A 491 6.49 -5.23 -5.01
N TYR A 492 5.34 -4.92 -4.43
CA TYR A 492 4.09 -4.72 -5.18
C TYR A 492 3.63 -5.95 -5.98
N THR A 493 3.63 -7.15 -5.36
CA THR A 493 3.21 -8.41 -5.99
C THR A 493 1.70 -8.63 -5.86
N ALA A 494 0.99 -8.60 -6.97
CA ALA A 494 -0.46 -8.83 -7.08
C ALA A 494 -0.83 -9.08 -8.54
N LEU A 495 -2.11 -9.32 -8.87
CA LEU A 495 -2.58 -9.31 -10.26
C LEU A 495 -2.13 -8.02 -10.96
N VAL A 496 -2.32 -6.88 -10.29
CA VAL A 496 -1.80 -5.57 -10.70
C VAL A 496 -0.82 -5.08 -9.62
N GLY A 497 0.44 -4.89 -9.99
CA GLY A 497 1.46 -4.45 -9.03
C GLY A 497 1.17 -3.06 -8.49
N ILE A 498 1.00 -2.09 -9.38
CA ILE A 498 0.68 -0.70 -9.05
C ILE A 498 -0.52 -0.24 -9.86
N LEU A 499 -1.60 0.13 -9.18
CA LEU A 499 -2.79 0.74 -9.77
C LEU A 499 -2.69 2.26 -9.64
N LYS A 500 -2.65 2.96 -10.76
CA LYS A 500 -2.54 4.43 -10.83
C LYS A 500 -3.88 5.10 -10.52
N GLU A 501 -3.88 6.42 -10.33
CA GLU A 501 -5.02 7.21 -9.82
C GLU A 501 -6.30 7.06 -10.66
N VAL A 502 -6.16 7.04 -11.99
CA VAL A 502 -7.30 6.84 -12.90
C VAL A 502 -7.57 5.37 -13.22
N GLY A 503 -6.71 4.46 -12.76
CA GLY A 503 -6.84 3.02 -13.02
C GLY A 503 -8.01 2.41 -12.26
N VAL A 504 -8.68 1.46 -12.89
CA VAL A 504 -9.82 0.74 -12.30
C VAL A 504 -9.68 -0.76 -12.52
N ILE A 505 -9.89 -1.54 -11.47
CA ILE A 505 -10.09 -2.99 -11.55
C ILE A 505 -11.50 -3.27 -11.05
N LYS A 506 -12.31 -3.95 -11.83
CA LYS A 506 -13.69 -4.23 -11.43
C LYS A 506 -14.21 -5.59 -11.89
N ASN A 507 -15.22 -6.10 -11.18
CA ASN A 507 -16.03 -7.27 -11.56
C ASN A 507 -15.21 -8.54 -11.81
N LEU A 508 -14.16 -8.81 -11.05
CA LEU A 508 -13.25 -9.92 -11.30
C LEU A 508 -13.10 -10.82 -10.07
N ARG A 509 -12.94 -12.13 -10.32
CA ARG A 509 -12.70 -13.16 -9.30
C ARG A 509 -11.32 -13.79 -9.49
N LEU A 510 -10.54 -13.92 -8.41
CA LEU A 510 -9.19 -14.51 -8.43
C LEU A 510 -9.09 -15.77 -7.61
N TYR A 511 -8.46 -16.81 -8.19
CA TYR A 511 -8.14 -18.07 -7.55
C TYR A 511 -6.68 -18.46 -7.85
N GLY A 512 -5.97 -18.96 -6.86
CA GLY A 512 -4.59 -19.40 -7.00
C GLY A 512 -3.73 -19.02 -5.81
N ASP A 513 -2.42 -18.83 -6.04
CA ASP A 513 -1.45 -18.51 -5.01
C ASP A 513 -0.57 -17.34 -5.42
N ILE A 514 -0.42 -16.38 -4.53
CA ILE A 514 0.41 -15.19 -4.73
C ILE A 514 1.42 -15.10 -3.59
N THR A 515 2.71 -15.14 -3.90
CA THR A 515 3.81 -15.01 -2.94
C THR A 515 4.73 -13.87 -3.34
N GLY A 516 5.03 -12.98 -2.40
CA GLY A 516 5.91 -11.85 -2.62
C GLY A 516 6.65 -11.40 -1.36
N TYR A 517 7.45 -10.34 -1.49
CA TYR A 517 8.21 -9.81 -0.35
C TYR A 517 7.44 -8.76 0.43
N SER A 518 6.95 -7.72 -0.23
CA SER A 518 6.30 -6.56 0.41
C SER A 518 5.21 -5.95 -0.47
N ASN A 519 4.17 -5.40 0.12
CA ASN A 519 2.98 -4.89 -0.56
C ASN A 519 2.37 -5.94 -1.50
N VAL A 520 1.97 -7.05 -0.92
CA VAL A 520 1.44 -8.22 -1.62
C VAL A 520 -0.08 -8.28 -1.46
N ALA A 521 -0.80 -8.61 -2.53
CA ALA A 521 -2.26 -8.70 -2.47
C ALA A 521 -2.84 -9.52 -3.62
N GLY A 522 -4.15 -9.79 -3.57
CA GLY A 522 -4.88 -10.40 -4.69
C GLY A 522 -4.90 -9.49 -5.91
N PHE A 523 -5.42 -8.27 -5.78
CA PHE A 523 -5.70 -7.38 -6.91
C PHE A 523 -4.66 -6.28 -7.12
N ALA A 524 -4.27 -5.54 -6.08
CA ALA A 524 -3.28 -4.48 -6.23
C ALA A 524 -2.23 -4.50 -5.11
N GLY A 525 -0.96 -4.55 -5.45
CA GLY A 525 0.11 -4.41 -4.47
C GLY A 525 0.12 -3.00 -3.85
N TYR A 526 -0.05 -1.98 -4.68
CA TYR A 526 -0.16 -0.57 -4.29
C TYR A 526 -1.23 0.13 -5.11
N SER A 527 -2.14 0.86 -4.48
CA SER A 527 -3.27 1.49 -5.18
C SER A 527 -3.38 2.98 -4.92
N TYR A 528 -3.53 3.75 -5.99
CA TYR A 528 -4.07 5.10 -6.01
C TYR A 528 -5.48 5.14 -6.63
N GLY A 529 -5.87 4.08 -7.37
CA GLY A 529 -7.07 3.98 -8.19
C GLY A 529 -8.23 3.25 -7.50
N THR A 530 -9.16 2.76 -8.28
CA THR A 530 -10.40 2.14 -7.80
C THR A 530 -10.39 0.62 -7.99
N ILE A 531 -10.76 -0.12 -6.93
CA ILE A 531 -11.02 -1.56 -6.98
C ILE A 531 -12.48 -1.77 -6.59
N LEU A 532 -13.28 -2.30 -7.51
CA LEU A 532 -14.73 -2.37 -7.38
C LEU A 532 -15.26 -3.76 -7.67
N ASN A 533 -16.14 -4.28 -6.81
CA ASN A 533 -16.85 -5.55 -7.03
C ASN A 533 -15.91 -6.71 -7.37
N CYS A 534 -14.79 -6.80 -6.65
CA CYS A 534 -13.77 -7.82 -6.85
C CYS A 534 -13.81 -8.90 -5.74
N ARG A 535 -13.51 -10.16 -6.09
CA ARG A 535 -13.56 -11.32 -5.19
C ARG A 535 -12.20 -12.02 -5.17
N ASN A 536 -11.55 -12.07 -4.02
CA ASN A 536 -10.31 -12.83 -3.84
C ASN A 536 -10.59 -14.17 -3.15
N TYR A 537 -10.26 -15.25 -3.82
CA TYR A 537 -10.22 -16.62 -3.29
C TYR A 537 -8.80 -17.19 -3.35
N ALA A 538 -7.85 -16.41 -3.88
CA ALA A 538 -6.46 -16.84 -3.93
C ALA A 538 -5.82 -16.72 -2.55
N ASN A 539 -4.92 -17.64 -2.23
CA ASN A 539 -4.05 -17.50 -1.06
C ASN A 539 -2.98 -16.43 -1.33
N VAL A 540 -2.77 -15.57 -0.36
CA VAL A 540 -1.77 -14.49 -0.49
C VAL A 540 -0.76 -14.60 0.64
N THR A 541 0.53 -14.69 0.28
CA THR A 541 1.63 -14.84 1.22
C THR A 541 2.66 -13.72 1.03
N ALA A 542 3.09 -13.09 2.11
CA ALA A 542 4.21 -12.17 2.08
C ALA A 542 5.27 -12.53 3.12
N HIS A 543 6.54 -12.44 2.72
CA HIS A 543 7.64 -12.69 3.65
C HIS A 543 8.00 -11.46 4.49
N SER A 544 7.61 -10.26 4.06
CA SER A 544 7.82 -9.00 4.79
C SER A 544 6.86 -7.92 4.30
N GLY A 545 6.59 -6.92 5.13
CA GLY A 545 5.81 -5.73 4.76
C GLY A 545 4.29 -5.94 4.71
N ASN A 546 3.61 -5.09 3.96
CA ASN A 546 2.16 -5.00 3.95
C ASN A 546 1.52 -6.12 3.12
N LEU A 547 0.53 -6.79 3.66
CA LEU A 547 -0.17 -7.89 3.03
C LEU A 547 -1.69 -7.70 3.14
N GLY A 548 -2.41 -7.73 2.03
CA GLY A 548 -3.86 -7.61 2.00
C GLY A 548 -4.53 -8.60 1.06
N GLY A 549 -5.78 -8.98 1.35
CA GLY A 549 -6.55 -9.84 0.47
C GLY A 549 -6.89 -9.18 -0.86
N ILE A 550 -7.19 -7.90 -0.85
CA ILE A 550 -7.54 -7.09 -2.03
C ILE A 550 -6.40 -6.15 -2.42
N CYS A 551 -5.84 -5.42 -1.44
CA CYS A 551 -4.79 -4.43 -1.71
C CYS A 551 -3.73 -4.46 -0.62
N GLY A 552 -2.44 -4.40 -0.98
CA GLY A 552 -1.34 -4.34 0.00
C GLY A 552 -1.27 -2.96 0.66
N TYR A 553 -1.28 -1.90 -0.14
CA TYR A 553 -1.24 -0.52 0.33
C TYR A 553 -2.18 0.37 -0.49
N ASN A 554 -3.20 0.94 0.14
CA ASN A 554 -4.14 1.87 -0.47
C ASN A 554 -3.76 3.31 -0.11
N GLU A 555 -3.09 4.04 -1.01
CA GLU A 555 -2.59 5.40 -0.73
C GLU A 555 -3.69 6.46 -0.81
N LYS A 556 -4.58 6.37 -1.83
CA LYS A 556 -5.69 7.33 -2.05
C LYS A 556 -6.94 6.66 -2.61
N GLY A 557 -6.81 5.41 -3.05
CA GLY A 557 -7.80 4.72 -3.84
C GLY A 557 -9.10 4.41 -3.10
N THR A 558 -10.10 4.02 -3.85
CA THR A 558 -11.39 3.51 -3.34
C THR A 558 -11.48 2.01 -3.54
N ILE A 559 -11.74 1.28 -2.47
CA ILE A 559 -12.00 -0.16 -2.48
C ILE A 559 -13.44 -0.36 -2.04
N ARG A 560 -14.29 -0.81 -2.95
CA ARG A 560 -15.72 -0.93 -2.71
C ARG A 560 -16.30 -2.22 -3.26
N ASP A 561 -17.29 -2.77 -2.55
CA ASP A 561 -17.98 -4.00 -2.93
C ASP A 561 -17.02 -5.19 -3.11
N CYS A 562 -15.93 -5.23 -2.31
CA CYS A 562 -14.87 -6.21 -2.44
C CYS A 562 -14.91 -7.27 -1.34
N TYR A 563 -14.52 -8.49 -1.71
CA TYR A 563 -14.65 -9.68 -0.89
C TYR A 563 -13.35 -10.46 -0.84
N ASN A 564 -12.94 -10.89 0.35
CA ASN A 564 -11.83 -11.81 0.54
C ASN A 564 -12.29 -13.08 1.26
N ALA A 565 -12.03 -14.22 0.65
CA ALA A 565 -12.16 -15.53 1.25
C ALA A 565 -10.87 -16.37 1.16
N GLY A 566 -9.84 -15.84 0.50
CA GLY A 566 -8.52 -16.45 0.46
C GLY A 566 -7.78 -16.34 1.79
N LYS A 567 -6.90 -17.30 2.08
CA LYS A 567 -6.02 -17.26 3.24
C LYS A 567 -4.92 -16.21 3.02
N ILE A 568 -4.73 -15.34 4.02
CA ILE A 568 -3.73 -14.28 4.04
C ILE A 568 -2.67 -14.61 5.08
N THR A 569 -1.43 -14.87 4.64
CA THR A 569 -0.35 -15.32 5.55
C THR A 569 0.86 -14.39 5.45
N ALA A 570 1.08 -13.58 6.47
CA ALA A 570 2.29 -12.77 6.60
C ALA A 570 3.37 -13.51 7.39
N GLY A 571 4.57 -13.61 6.83
CA GLY A 571 5.72 -14.15 7.54
C GLY A 571 6.30 -13.19 8.57
N TYR A 572 6.09 -11.89 8.35
CA TYR A 572 6.56 -10.82 9.23
C TYR A 572 5.81 -9.51 8.92
N PHE A 573 5.52 -8.66 9.92
CA PHE A 573 4.78 -7.39 9.85
C PHE A 573 3.26 -7.55 9.70
N ASN A 574 2.65 -6.90 8.74
CA ASN A 574 1.27 -6.41 8.77
C ASN A 574 0.36 -7.18 7.83
N ALA A 575 -0.73 -7.72 8.31
CA ALA A 575 -1.73 -8.40 7.50
C ALA A 575 -3.12 -7.81 7.71
N GLY A 576 -3.83 -7.53 6.62
CA GLY A 576 -5.23 -7.12 6.62
C GLY A 576 -6.07 -8.01 5.69
N GLY A 577 -7.27 -8.39 6.10
CA GLY A 577 -8.13 -9.25 5.29
C GLY A 577 -8.52 -8.60 3.96
N ILE A 578 -8.66 -7.28 3.93
CA ILE A 578 -8.91 -6.49 2.72
C ILE A 578 -7.65 -5.69 2.36
N VAL A 579 -7.11 -4.90 3.29
CA VAL A 579 -5.97 -4.02 3.04
C VAL A 579 -5.01 -4.05 4.22
N ALA A 580 -3.69 -4.06 4.00
CA ALA A 580 -2.77 -3.88 5.12
C ALA A 580 -2.74 -2.42 5.58
N CYS A 581 -2.38 -1.48 4.73
CA CYS A 581 -2.33 -0.05 5.08
C CYS A 581 -3.32 0.75 4.21
N ASN A 582 -4.28 1.42 4.85
CA ASN A 582 -5.30 2.21 4.17
C ASN A 582 -5.16 3.71 4.48
N LYS A 583 -5.05 4.53 3.43
CA LYS A 583 -5.20 5.99 3.49
C LYS A 583 -6.35 6.52 2.64
N GLY A 584 -6.99 5.64 1.88
CA GLY A 584 -8.15 5.93 1.04
C GLY A 584 -9.46 5.52 1.69
N THR A 585 -10.39 5.02 0.87
CA THR A 585 -11.74 4.61 1.30
C THR A 585 -11.93 3.12 1.14
N ILE A 586 -12.50 2.46 2.15
CA ILE A 586 -12.98 1.07 2.12
C ILE A 586 -14.46 1.10 2.45
N GLU A 587 -15.29 0.62 1.54
CA GLU A 587 -16.74 0.62 1.69
C GLU A 587 -17.37 -0.68 1.20
N ASN A 588 -18.34 -1.18 1.96
CA ASN A 588 -19.12 -2.38 1.62
C ASN A 588 -18.22 -3.58 1.27
N CYS A 589 -17.28 -3.90 2.17
CA CYS A 589 -16.31 -4.98 1.99
C CYS A 589 -16.42 -6.04 3.07
N GLN A 590 -16.14 -7.29 2.72
CA GLN A 590 -16.22 -8.42 3.65
C GLN A 590 -14.98 -9.30 3.58
N ASN A 591 -14.50 -9.74 4.74
CA ASN A 591 -13.47 -10.75 4.89
C ASN A 591 -14.02 -11.98 5.62
N ASP A 592 -13.98 -13.11 4.94
CA ASP A 592 -14.29 -14.43 5.50
C ASP A 592 -13.04 -15.33 5.54
N GLY A 593 -11.94 -14.89 4.89
CA GLY A 593 -10.68 -15.59 4.87
C GLY A 593 -9.92 -15.51 6.21
N GLU A 594 -9.08 -16.49 6.47
CA GLU A 594 -8.13 -16.47 7.58
C GLU A 594 -7.04 -15.42 7.35
N VAL A 595 -6.77 -14.60 8.36
CA VAL A 595 -5.69 -13.60 8.35
C VAL A 595 -4.67 -13.95 9.42
N ALA A 596 -3.48 -14.35 8.98
CA ALA A 596 -2.43 -14.88 9.83
C ALA A 596 -1.13 -14.09 9.75
N VAL A 597 -0.47 -13.86 10.88
CA VAL A 597 0.94 -13.50 10.94
C VAL A 597 1.67 -14.63 11.67
N GLU A 598 2.49 -15.40 10.94
CA GLU A 598 3.00 -16.68 11.42
C GLU A 598 4.50 -16.67 11.83
N ASN A 599 5.19 -15.52 11.78
CA ASN A 599 6.63 -15.44 12.10
C ASN A 599 7.50 -16.43 11.31
N ILE A 600 7.23 -16.62 10.03
CA ILE A 600 7.95 -17.59 9.17
C ILE A 600 9.44 -17.22 9.03
N ASN A 601 9.81 -15.97 9.26
CA ASN A 601 11.17 -15.49 9.14
C ASN A 601 11.85 -15.34 10.52
N THR A 602 12.54 -16.37 10.96
CA THR A 602 13.21 -16.42 12.26
C THR A 602 14.48 -15.56 12.35
N ALA A 603 14.95 -15.00 11.22
CA ALA A 603 16.21 -14.23 11.17
C ALA A 603 16.08 -12.79 11.72
N TYR A 604 14.87 -12.31 11.98
CA TYR A 604 14.63 -10.96 12.50
C TYR A 604 14.09 -10.99 13.92
N GLU A 605 14.89 -10.58 14.89
CA GLU A 605 14.49 -10.48 16.31
C GLU A 605 13.47 -9.40 16.65
N TYR A 606 12.94 -8.67 15.66
CA TYR A 606 11.96 -7.60 15.90
C TYR A 606 10.56 -8.15 16.16
N LYS A 607 10.37 -8.79 17.31
CA LYS A 607 9.07 -9.26 17.85
C LYS A 607 8.04 -8.14 18.07
N LYS A 608 8.25 -6.91 17.59
CA LYS A 608 7.53 -5.73 18.08
C LYS A 608 6.38 -5.21 17.20
N LEU A 609 6.18 -5.67 15.97
CA LEU A 609 5.23 -5.06 15.03
C LEU A 609 4.31 -6.03 14.27
N ASN A 610 4.24 -7.30 14.66
CA ASN A 610 3.46 -8.32 13.98
C ASN A 610 1.98 -8.20 14.35
N SER A 611 1.19 -7.61 13.47
CA SER A 611 -0.23 -7.33 13.70
C SER A 611 -1.13 -7.78 12.55
N ALA A 612 -2.36 -8.19 12.89
CA ALA A 612 -3.36 -8.63 11.94
C ALA A 612 -4.71 -7.94 12.19
N GLY A 613 -5.33 -7.46 11.13
CA GLY A 613 -6.68 -6.89 11.15
C GLY A 613 -7.62 -7.66 10.23
N GLY A 614 -8.84 -7.93 10.66
CA GLY A 614 -9.82 -8.65 9.87
C GLY A 614 -10.18 -7.94 8.56
N ILE A 615 -10.17 -6.63 8.55
CA ILE A 615 -10.36 -5.79 7.36
C ILE A 615 -9.05 -5.05 7.04
N VAL A 616 -8.52 -4.31 7.99
CA VAL A 616 -7.34 -3.46 7.79
C VAL A 616 -6.34 -3.67 8.92
N GLU A 617 -5.07 -3.71 8.59
CA GLU A 617 -4.08 -3.69 9.68
C GLU A 617 -3.90 -2.27 10.21
N THR A 618 -3.47 -1.30 9.39
CA THR A 618 -3.33 0.11 9.78
C THR A 618 -4.24 1.01 8.94
N ASN A 619 -5.07 1.83 9.60
CA ASN A 619 -5.99 2.73 8.91
C ASN A 619 -5.69 4.21 9.21
N PHE A 620 -5.55 5.00 8.14
CA PHE A 620 -5.51 6.47 8.15
C PHE A 620 -6.62 7.09 7.29
N GLY A 621 -7.44 6.25 6.64
CA GLY A 621 -8.54 6.63 5.78
C GLY A 621 -9.91 6.36 6.42
N THR A 622 -10.91 6.09 5.61
CA THR A 622 -12.28 5.80 6.04
C THR A 622 -12.64 4.34 5.79
N ILE A 623 -13.39 3.76 6.74
CA ILE A 623 -13.94 2.41 6.67
C ILE A 623 -15.44 2.49 6.95
N LYS A 624 -16.28 1.95 6.06
CA LYS A 624 -17.73 1.94 6.22
C LYS A 624 -18.37 0.67 5.67
N ASN A 625 -19.41 0.18 6.33
CA ASN A 625 -20.15 -1.02 5.94
C ASN A 625 -19.24 -2.21 5.71
N VAL A 626 -18.50 -2.66 6.71
CA VAL A 626 -17.60 -3.80 6.56
C VAL A 626 -17.90 -4.90 7.57
N LEU A 627 -17.68 -6.14 7.13
CA LEU A 627 -17.89 -7.33 7.93
C LEU A 627 -16.62 -8.19 7.95
N ASN A 628 -16.18 -8.58 9.14
CA ASN A 628 -15.21 -9.65 9.31
C ASN A 628 -15.85 -10.86 9.99
N THR A 629 -15.80 -12.00 9.33
CA THR A 629 -16.17 -13.30 9.91
C THR A 629 -14.99 -14.25 9.98
N GLY A 630 -13.87 -13.88 9.33
CA GLY A 630 -12.66 -14.67 9.25
C GLY A 630 -11.92 -14.78 10.58
N TYR A 631 -11.12 -15.84 10.72
CA TYR A 631 -10.22 -16.02 11.85
C TYR A 631 -9.00 -15.13 11.70
N VAL A 632 -8.71 -14.31 12.71
CA VAL A 632 -7.60 -13.35 12.69
C VAL A 632 -6.63 -13.68 13.81
N HIS A 633 -5.37 -13.92 13.47
CA HIS A 633 -4.37 -14.22 14.49
C HIS A 633 -2.99 -13.62 14.17
N ALA A 634 -2.32 -13.16 15.22
CA ALA A 634 -0.97 -12.61 15.13
C ALA A 634 -0.26 -12.70 16.48
N PRO A 635 1.09 -12.69 16.49
CA PRO A 635 1.86 -12.72 17.74
C PRO A 635 1.66 -11.51 18.65
N LYS A 636 1.23 -10.34 18.11
CA LYS A 636 1.24 -9.12 18.91
C LYS A 636 -0.09 -8.36 18.98
N TYR A 637 -0.56 -7.76 17.90
CA TYR A 637 -1.80 -7.01 17.90
C TYR A 637 -2.79 -7.62 16.92
N VAL A 638 -4.02 -7.80 17.40
CA VAL A 638 -5.10 -8.37 16.61
C VAL A 638 -6.33 -7.50 16.72
N GLY A 639 -6.88 -7.12 15.58
CA GLY A 639 -8.13 -6.36 15.50
C GLY A 639 -9.17 -7.05 14.63
N GLY A 640 -10.42 -7.11 15.10
CA GLY A 640 -11.49 -7.71 14.30
C GLY A 640 -11.79 -6.93 13.02
N ILE A 641 -11.70 -5.62 13.07
CA ILE A 641 -11.79 -4.74 11.90
C ILE A 641 -10.42 -4.15 11.59
N GLN A 642 -9.78 -3.53 12.57
CA GLN A 642 -8.52 -2.82 12.42
C GLN A 642 -7.53 -3.23 13.50
N ALA A 643 -6.29 -3.62 13.12
CA ALA A 643 -5.30 -4.02 14.12
C ALA A 643 -4.68 -2.84 14.85
N TRP A 644 -4.33 -1.79 14.12
CA TRP A 644 -3.54 -0.71 14.69
C TRP A 644 -3.92 0.67 14.16
N PHE A 645 -3.91 1.67 15.04
CA PHE A 645 -4.14 3.06 14.70
C PHE A 645 -3.18 3.99 15.45
N ASN A 646 -2.51 4.88 14.71
CA ASN A 646 -1.59 5.88 15.23
C ASN A 646 -1.78 7.26 14.56
N GLY A 647 -3.00 7.60 14.19
CA GLY A 647 -3.33 8.90 13.57
C GLY A 647 -3.96 9.88 14.53
N THR A 648 -3.89 11.18 14.22
CA THR A 648 -4.73 12.21 14.84
C THR A 648 -6.02 12.29 14.03
N VAL A 649 -7.18 12.10 14.64
CA VAL A 649 -8.46 12.05 13.93
C VAL A 649 -9.37 13.14 14.44
N THR A 650 -9.93 13.88 13.51
CA THR A 650 -10.98 14.87 13.73
C THR A 650 -12.32 14.44 13.14
N GLN A 651 -12.37 13.27 12.47
CA GLN A 651 -13.55 12.74 11.78
C GLN A 651 -13.74 11.25 12.05
N VAL A 652 -14.94 10.74 11.75
CA VAL A 652 -15.26 9.31 11.86
C VAL A 652 -14.36 8.48 10.95
N MET A 653 -13.66 7.52 11.53
CA MET A 653 -12.74 6.64 10.81
C MET A 653 -13.37 5.33 10.39
N GLN A 654 -14.29 4.85 11.23
CA GLN A 654 -14.91 3.56 11.11
C GLN A 654 -16.38 3.68 11.48
N SER A 655 -17.27 3.26 10.58
CA SER A 655 -18.71 3.29 10.81
C SER A 655 -19.41 2.08 10.22
N SER A 656 -20.52 1.68 10.85
CA SER A 656 -21.38 0.59 10.36
C SER A 656 -20.59 -0.71 10.15
N THR A 657 -19.82 -1.14 11.14
CA THR A 657 -18.92 -2.29 11.03
C THR A 657 -19.33 -3.41 11.97
N LEU A 658 -19.06 -4.65 11.57
CA LEU A 658 -19.33 -5.82 12.40
C LEU A 658 -18.14 -6.81 12.36
N ASN A 659 -17.69 -7.23 13.55
CA ASN A 659 -16.78 -8.35 13.70
C ASN A 659 -17.47 -9.52 14.40
N VAL A 660 -17.55 -10.64 13.73
CA VAL A 660 -17.99 -11.95 14.27
C VAL A 660 -16.98 -13.05 13.95
N GLY A 661 -15.76 -12.65 13.59
CA GLY A 661 -14.63 -13.54 13.42
C GLY A 661 -13.93 -13.82 14.75
N MET A 662 -13.38 -15.02 14.90
CA MET A 662 -12.55 -15.39 16.04
C MET A 662 -11.21 -14.63 15.99
N LEU A 663 -10.77 -14.11 17.12
CA LEU A 663 -9.51 -13.41 17.29
C LEU A 663 -8.58 -14.18 18.22
N TRP A 664 -7.28 -14.24 17.90
CA TRP A 664 -6.28 -14.84 18.78
C TRP A 664 -4.94 -14.11 18.70
N THR A 665 -4.27 -13.97 19.84
CA THR A 665 -2.90 -13.45 19.92
C THR A 665 -2.02 -14.36 20.77
N GLY A 666 -0.76 -14.51 20.37
CA GLY A 666 0.28 -15.16 21.19
C GLY A 666 0.83 -14.29 22.31
N ASN A 667 0.40 -13.03 22.41
CA ASN A 667 0.92 -12.10 23.40
C ASN A 667 0.09 -12.20 24.70
N THR A 668 0.59 -12.95 25.66
CA THR A 668 -0.01 -13.14 26.99
C THR A 668 0.26 -11.97 27.96
N ASP A 669 1.21 -11.10 27.63
CA ASP A 669 1.74 -10.09 28.57
C ASP A 669 1.03 -8.73 28.45
N ASN A 670 0.13 -8.55 27.48
CA ASN A 670 -0.47 -7.24 27.24
C ASN A 670 -1.99 -7.33 27.04
N ALA A 671 -2.74 -6.97 28.07
CA ALA A 671 -4.21 -6.96 28.05
C ALA A 671 -4.84 -6.08 26.94
N ASN A 672 -4.05 -5.23 26.27
CA ASN A 672 -4.47 -4.36 25.19
C ASN A 672 -4.02 -4.86 23.79
N ALA A 673 -3.74 -6.13 23.65
CA ALA A 673 -3.22 -6.71 22.40
C ALA A 673 -4.31 -7.20 21.43
N ILE A 674 -5.54 -7.40 21.92
CA ILE A 674 -6.70 -7.81 21.12
C ILE A 674 -7.83 -6.78 21.26
N GLY A 675 -8.43 -6.41 20.15
CA GLY A 675 -9.63 -5.57 20.13
C GLY A 675 -10.61 -6.00 19.05
N ASN A 676 -11.87 -6.16 19.36
CA ASN A 676 -12.88 -6.59 18.41
C ASN A 676 -13.14 -5.58 17.29
N CYS A 677 -13.00 -4.29 17.59
CA CYS A 677 -13.03 -3.25 16.56
C CYS A 677 -11.62 -2.79 16.20
N ILE A 678 -10.79 -2.46 17.21
CA ILE A 678 -9.41 -2.00 17.02
C ILE A 678 -8.50 -2.69 18.02
N GLY A 679 -7.46 -3.39 17.54
CA GLY A 679 -6.51 -4.12 18.38
C GLY A 679 -5.64 -3.22 19.25
N LYS A 680 -5.08 -2.14 18.69
CA LYS A 680 -4.26 -1.16 19.42
C LYS A 680 -4.54 0.26 18.97
N LEU A 681 -4.86 1.11 19.90
CA LEU A 681 -5.09 2.54 19.71
C LEU A 681 -4.03 3.35 20.45
N TYR A 682 -3.31 4.20 19.74
CA TYR A 682 -2.32 5.13 20.34
C TYR A 682 -2.88 6.52 20.57
N LYS A 683 -3.93 6.91 19.85
CA LYS A 683 -4.62 8.20 19.99
C LYS A 683 -6.11 7.98 19.85
N LYS A 684 -6.90 8.90 20.40
CA LYS A 684 -8.36 8.82 20.38
C LYS A 684 -8.87 8.81 18.94
N GLY A 685 -9.55 7.72 18.52
CA GLY A 685 -10.25 7.57 17.24
C GLY A 685 -11.76 7.69 17.46
N ILE A 686 -12.51 8.02 16.40
CA ILE A 686 -13.97 8.10 16.43
C ILE A 686 -14.52 6.89 15.69
N LEU A 687 -15.26 6.05 16.42
CA LEU A 687 -16.01 4.91 15.90
C LEU A 687 -17.50 5.22 15.99
N GLU A 688 -18.25 4.84 14.98
CA GLU A 688 -19.70 4.90 14.99
C GLU A 688 -20.29 3.56 14.59
N TYR A 689 -21.28 3.09 15.33
CA TYR A 689 -22.00 1.84 15.01
C TYR A 689 -21.04 0.67 14.67
N SER A 690 -20.01 0.50 15.49
CA SER A 690 -19.01 -0.56 15.32
C SER A 690 -19.29 -1.69 16.29
N TYR A 691 -19.84 -2.78 15.78
CA TYR A 691 -20.36 -3.91 16.54
C TYR A 691 -19.42 -5.10 16.59
N TYR A 692 -19.51 -5.87 17.64
CA TYR A 692 -18.86 -7.17 17.76
C TYR A 692 -19.65 -8.11 18.65
N ASP A 693 -19.48 -9.42 18.44
CA ASP A 693 -20.03 -10.43 19.33
C ASP A 693 -19.15 -10.57 20.58
N ARG A 694 -19.66 -10.10 21.72
CA ARG A 694 -18.91 -10.14 22.99
C ARG A 694 -18.74 -11.55 23.54
N GLN A 695 -19.53 -12.52 23.12
CA GLN A 695 -19.43 -13.91 23.57
C GLN A 695 -18.31 -14.65 22.84
N LEU A 696 -17.97 -14.27 21.61
CA LEU A 696 -16.82 -14.79 20.90
C LEU A 696 -15.49 -14.24 21.40
N SER A 697 -15.49 -13.13 22.10
CA SER A 697 -14.27 -12.45 22.59
C SER A 697 -13.83 -12.88 24.00
N THR A 698 -14.53 -13.82 24.64
CA THR A 698 -14.23 -14.24 26.03
C THR A 698 -12.98 -15.11 26.19
N PHE A 699 -12.34 -15.50 25.08
CA PHE A 699 -11.16 -16.33 25.07
C PHE A 699 -9.87 -15.51 25.06
N GLY A 700 -9.31 -15.34 26.22
CA GLY A 700 -8.11 -14.59 26.48
C GLY A 700 -8.42 -13.35 27.32
N THR A 701 -7.56 -13.07 28.26
CA THR A 701 -7.67 -11.96 29.24
C THR A 701 -7.53 -10.57 28.59
N ALA A 702 -7.37 -10.49 27.27
CA ALA A 702 -7.21 -9.25 26.54
C ALA A 702 -8.54 -8.76 25.98
N HIS A 703 -9.33 -8.13 26.85
CA HIS A 703 -10.39 -7.25 26.37
C HIS A 703 -9.72 -6.02 25.78
N GLY A 704 -9.82 -5.85 24.45
CA GLY A 704 -9.59 -4.54 23.87
C GLY A 704 -10.47 -3.56 24.66
N ALA A 705 -9.90 -2.46 25.12
CA ALA A 705 -10.69 -1.46 25.81
C ALA A 705 -11.92 -1.12 24.96
N ASP A 706 -13.10 -1.06 25.58
CA ASP A 706 -14.29 -0.54 24.92
C ASP A 706 -13.99 0.92 24.55
N TYR A 707 -13.71 1.12 23.26
CA TYR A 707 -13.54 2.45 22.73
C TYR A 707 -14.91 3.10 22.61
N GLU A 708 -14.94 4.40 22.78
CA GLU A 708 -16.14 5.19 22.53
C GLU A 708 -16.65 4.89 21.11
N GLY A 709 -17.86 4.29 20.98
CA GLY A 709 -18.46 3.87 19.71
C GLY A 709 -18.29 2.39 19.33
N GLY A 710 -17.50 1.61 20.06
CA GLY A 710 -17.45 0.16 19.94
C GLY A 710 -18.51 -0.51 20.80
N MET A 711 -19.37 -1.35 20.20
CA MET A 711 -20.55 -1.94 20.88
C MET A 711 -20.45 -3.47 20.89
N GLY A 712 -20.19 -4.00 22.09
CA GLY A 712 -20.25 -5.45 22.33
C GLY A 712 -21.68 -5.90 22.58
N VAL A 713 -22.23 -6.72 21.70
CA VAL A 713 -23.58 -7.29 21.79
C VAL A 713 -23.53 -8.82 21.89
N THR A 714 -24.60 -9.43 22.39
CA THR A 714 -24.65 -10.88 22.47
C THR A 714 -24.92 -11.52 21.12
N THR A 715 -24.53 -12.77 20.97
CA THR A 715 -24.87 -13.59 19.79
C THR A 715 -26.38 -13.57 19.55
N ALA A 716 -27.18 -13.70 20.60
CA ALA A 716 -28.65 -13.72 20.49
C ALA A 716 -29.22 -12.39 19.95
N GLU A 717 -28.65 -11.27 20.33
CA GLU A 717 -29.02 -9.93 19.82
C GLU A 717 -28.65 -9.80 18.35
N LEU A 718 -27.41 -10.16 17.98
CA LEU A 718 -26.94 -10.12 16.59
C LEU A 718 -27.74 -11.04 15.67
N THR A 719 -28.19 -12.19 16.17
CA THR A 719 -28.90 -13.21 15.37
C THR A 719 -30.42 -13.16 15.54
N SER A 720 -30.93 -12.08 16.11
CA SER A 720 -32.37 -11.90 16.35
C SER A 720 -33.22 -11.79 15.09
N GLY A 721 -32.60 -11.48 13.95
CA GLY A 721 -33.26 -11.17 12.69
C GLY A 721 -33.82 -9.77 12.61
N LYS A 722 -33.54 -8.90 13.61
CA LYS A 722 -33.97 -7.50 13.64
C LYS A 722 -32.84 -6.59 13.12
N PRO A 723 -33.19 -5.52 12.41
CA PRO A 723 -32.20 -4.49 12.06
C PRO A 723 -31.50 -3.93 13.30
N ILE A 724 -30.20 -3.69 13.18
CA ILE A 724 -29.34 -3.12 14.21
C ILE A 724 -29.08 -1.66 13.85
N GLU A 725 -29.14 -0.78 14.84
CA GLU A 725 -28.95 0.66 14.64
C GLU A 725 -27.62 0.93 13.91
N GLY A 726 -27.65 1.82 12.92
CA GLY A 726 -26.47 2.18 12.12
C GLY A 726 -25.99 1.12 11.10
N LEU A 727 -26.53 -0.11 11.12
CA LEU A 727 -26.36 -1.08 10.05
C LEU A 727 -27.53 -0.96 9.08
N ASP A 728 -27.37 -0.13 8.06
CA ASP A 728 -28.43 0.22 7.11
C ASP A 728 -28.93 -1.00 6.31
N THR A 729 -30.24 -1.24 6.35
CA THR A 729 -30.89 -2.30 5.62
C THR A 729 -30.74 -2.19 4.08
N ALA A 730 -30.29 -1.08 3.55
CA ALA A 730 -29.88 -1.01 2.13
C ALA A 730 -28.68 -1.91 1.82
N TYR A 731 -27.74 -2.04 2.75
CA TYR A 731 -26.52 -2.84 2.61
C TYR A 731 -26.55 -4.15 3.37
N TRP A 732 -27.21 -4.19 4.55
CA TRP A 732 -27.20 -5.30 5.46
C TRP A 732 -28.48 -6.14 5.38
N ALA A 733 -28.32 -7.45 5.46
CA ALA A 733 -29.40 -8.44 5.61
C ALA A 733 -29.39 -8.98 7.06
N PHE A 734 -30.57 -9.17 7.61
CA PHE A 734 -30.80 -9.67 8.96
C PHE A 734 -31.74 -10.89 8.89
N GLU A 735 -31.19 -12.05 9.18
CA GLU A 735 -31.95 -13.30 9.22
C GLU A 735 -31.90 -13.90 10.64
N LYS A 736 -33.01 -14.40 11.11
CA LYS A 736 -33.09 -15.03 12.43
C LYS A 736 -32.22 -16.28 12.51
N GLY A 737 -31.35 -16.35 13.51
CA GLY A 737 -30.43 -17.45 13.76
C GLY A 737 -29.12 -17.34 12.97
N GLN A 738 -28.92 -16.24 12.25
CA GLN A 738 -27.67 -15.95 11.53
C GLN A 738 -27.12 -14.58 11.93
N TYR A 739 -25.81 -14.41 11.83
CA TYR A 739 -25.22 -13.09 11.94
C TYR A 739 -25.64 -12.21 10.76
N PRO A 740 -25.72 -10.88 10.93
CA PRO A 740 -25.94 -9.96 9.83
C PRO A 740 -24.89 -10.13 8.74
N THR A 741 -25.33 -10.08 7.48
CA THR A 741 -24.47 -10.21 6.30
C THR A 741 -24.60 -9.01 5.39
N LEU A 742 -23.57 -8.74 4.60
CA LEU A 742 -23.67 -7.76 3.53
C LEU A 742 -24.39 -8.37 2.33
N LYS A 743 -25.46 -7.72 1.87
CA LYS A 743 -26.32 -8.21 0.75
C LYS A 743 -25.53 -8.47 -0.52
N THR A 744 -24.50 -7.68 -0.77
CA THR A 744 -23.61 -7.82 -1.93
C THR A 744 -22.91 -9.16 -1.99
N PHE A 745 -22.79 -9.88 -0.85
CA PHE A 745 -22.08 -11.16 -0.75
C PHE A 745 -22.97 -12.32 -0.29
N ALA A 746 -24.28 -12.12 -0.20
CA ALA A 746 -25.20 -13.11 0.35
C ALA A 746 -25.15 -14.48 -0.36
N ASP A 747 -24.81 -14.49 -1.65
CA ASP A 747 -24.68 -15.72 -2.44
C ASP A 747 -23.32 -16.42 -2.29
N GLU A 748 -22.31 -15.74 -1.73
CA GLU A 748 -20.98 -16.33 -1.56
C GLU A 748 -20.99 -17.41 -0.47
N ALA A 749 -20.38 -18.56 -0.79
CA ALA A 749 -20.36 -19.71 0.14
C ALA A 749 -19.61 -19.37 1.45
N GLY A 750 -18.56 -18.57 1.38
CA GLY A 750 -17.84 -18.09 2.56
C GLY A 750 -18.69 -17.17 3.44
N ALA A 751 -19.50 -16.27 2.84
CA ALA A 751 -20.40 -15.42 3.58
C ALA A 751 -21.50 -16.24 4.29
N LYS A 752 -22.03 -17.28 3.65
CA LYS A 752 -22.97 -18.24 4.26
C LYS A 752 -22.33 -18.97 5.45
N ALA A 753 -21.10 -19.46 5.29
CA ALA A 753 -20.34 -20.07 6.38
C ALA A 753 -20.08 -19.06 7.52
N GLY A 754 -19.66 -17.83 7.16
CA GLY A 754 -19.37 -16.75 8.10
C GLY A 754 -20.58 -16.31 8.93
N ALA A 755 -21.79 -16.42 8.37
CA ALA A 755 -23.05 -16.08 9.05
C ALA A 755 -23.49 -17.11 10.10
N LEU A 756 -22.87 -18.29 10.15
CA LEU A 756 -23.20 -19.33 11.14
C LEU A 756 -22.94 -18.84 12.57
N SER A 757 -23.86 -19.17 13.47
CA SER A 757 -23.79 -18.81 14.88
C SER A 757 -24.04 -20.00 15.79
N VAL A 758 -23.71 -19.83 17.08
CA VAL A 758 -23.98 -20.78 18.14
C VAL A 758 -24.79 -20.09 19.19
N ALA A 759 -25.87 -20.70 19.65
CA ALA A 759 -26.62 -20.20 20.78
C ALA A 759 -25.91 -20.60 22.08
N PHE A 760 -25.49 -19.60 22.85
CA PHE A 760 -24.88 -19.78 24.16
C PHE A 760 -25.93 -19.72 25.26
N PHE A 761 -25.75 -20.44 26.39
CA PHE A 761 -26.65 -20.42 27.54
C PHE A 761 -26.56 -19.11 28.33
N ASP A 762 -25.39 -18.55 28.40
CA ASP A 762 -25.16 -17.30 29.11
C ASP A 762 -24.19 -16.37 28.37
N SER A 763 -23.99 -15.18 28.90
CA SER A 763 -23.08 -14.17 28.37
C SER A 763 -21.59 -14.55 28.41
N ASN A 764 -21.25 -15.65 29.13
CA ASN A 764 -19.87 -16.12 29.31
C ASN A 764 -19.57 -17.38 28.53
N ALA A 765 -20.41 -17.75 27.58
CA ALA A 765 -20.29 -19.00 26.78
C ALA A 765 -20.27 -20.27 27.64
N ARG A 766 -20.88 -20.24 28.80
CA ARG A 766 -21.02 -21.41 29.69
C ARG A 766 -22.17 -22.27 29.22
N ALA A 767 -21.96 -23.57 29.14
CA ALA A 767 -23.05 -24.48 28.79
C ALA A 767 -22.72 -25.91 29.14
N ASP A 768 -23.75 -26.65 29.51
CA ASP A 768 -23.76 -28.12 29.50
C ASP A 768 -24.17 -28.67 28.12
N SER A 769 -24.87 -27.88 27.32
CA SER A 769 -25.09 -28.13 25.90
C SER A 769 -25.31 -26.81 25.17
N ILE A 770 -24.69 -26.68 23.99
CA ILE A 770 -24.82 -25.49 23.15
C ILE A 770 -25.58 -25.87 21.89
N LYS A 771 -26.68 -25.17 21.63
CA LYS A 771 -27.45 -25.36 20.41
C LYS A 771 -26.83 -24.55 19.30
N THR A 772 -26.53 -25.19 18.18
CA THR A 772 -26.19 -24.51 16.95
C THR A 772 -27.48 -24.12 16.24
N ASP A 773 -27.78 -22.82 16.17
CA ASP A 773 -28.96 -22.31 15.46
C ASP A 773 -28.57 -21.94 14.04
N ILE A 774 -28.73 -22.89 13.14
CA ILE A 774 -28.23 -22.77 11.77
C ILE A 774 -29.40 -22.97 10.81
N SER A 775 -29.68 -21.95 10.01
CA SER A 775 -30.62 -22.04 8.90
C SER A 775 -30.12 -22.99 7.79
N LEU A 776 -28.84 -23.31 7.74
CA LEU A 776 -28.18 -24.25 6.85
C LEU A 776 -28.28 -25.71 7.32
N LYS A 777 -29.11 -26.06 8.29
CA LYS A 777 -29.34 -27.44 8.79
C LYS A 777 -29.58 -28.49 7.73
N LYS A 778 -30.01 -28.05 6.57
CA LYS A 778 -30.31 -28.94 5.40
C LYS A 778 -29.37 -28.68 4.22
N ALA A 779 -28.36 -27.84 4.36
CA ALA A 779 -27.42 -27.61 3.29
C ALA A 779 -26.46 -28.80 3.18
N ASP A 780 -26.48 -29.49 2.06
CA ASP A 780 -25.49 -30.49 1.75
C ASP A 780 -24.09 -29.89 1.86
N GLY A 781 -23.22 -30.53 2.63
CA GLY A 781 -21.81 -30.10 2.76
C GLY A 781 -21.43 -29.32 4.03
N LEU A 782 -22.39 -29.06 4.95
CA LEU A 782 -22.02 -28.48 6.26
C LEU A 782 -21.51 -29.57 7.21
N VAL A 783 -20.28 -29.41 7.71
CA VAL A 783 -19.68 -30.34 8.68
C VAL A 783 -19.21 -29.53 9.91
N TRP A 784 -19.55 -30.06 11.09
CA TRP A 784 -19.08 -29.53 12.36
C TRP A 784 -17.98 -30.42 12.94
N SER A 785 -16.93 -29.83 13.49
CA SER A 785 -15.86 -30.51 14.21
C SER A 785 -15.33 -29.66 15.37
N VAL A 786 -14.52 -30.26 16.24
CA VAL A 786 -13.86 -29.59 17.37
C VAL A 786 -12.36 -29.69 17.21
N VAL A 787 -11.63 -28.60 17.46
CA VAL A 787 -10.18 -28.52 17.13
C VAL A 787 -9.33 -29.42 18.00
N LYS A 788 -9.53 -29.40 19.34
CA LYS A 788 -8.73 -30.22 20.26
C LYS A 788 -9.09 -31.69 20.20
N GLY A 789 -10.30 -32.01 19.71
CA GLY A 789 -10.73 -33.38 19.55
C GLY A 789 -10.76 -34.18 20.86
N THR A 790 -10.90 -33.51 21.99
CA THR A 790 -11.07 -34.16 23.29
C THR A 790 -12.49 -34.69 23.36
N ASP A 791 -12.71 -35.84 23.99
CA ASP A 791 -14.03 -36.43 24.23
C ASP A 791 -14.97 -35.50 25.03
N ALA A 792 -14.47 -34.32 25.41
CA ALA A 792 -15.18 -33.32 26.18
C ALA A 792 -16.25 -32.56 25.40
N PHE A 793 -16.08 -32.41 24.10
CA PHE A 793 -17.06 -31.74 23.24
C PHE A 793 -17.44 -32.64 22.08
N THR A 794 -18.72 -32.88 21.91
CA THR A 794 -19.27 -33.64 20.78
C THR A 794 -20.42 -32.91 20.12
N VAL A 795 -20.57 -33.05 18.79
CA VAL A 795 -21.69 -32.50 18.05
C VAL A 795 -22.71 -33.62 17.86
N LYS A 796 -23.85 -33.51 18.52
CA LYS A 796 -24.97 -34.48 18.44
C LYS A 796 -26.12 -33.92 17.61
N ASP A 797 -26.87 -34.80 16.96
CA ASP A 797 -28.05 -34.45 16.13
C ASP A 797 -27.76 -33.39 15.05
N GLY A 798 -26.49 -33.29 14.62
CA GLY A 798 -26.01 -32.39 13.57
C GLY A 798 -25.98 -30.91 13.94
N ASN A 799 -26.44 -30.54 15.12
CA ASN A 799 -26.56 -29.11 15.48
C ASN A 799 -26.52 -28.80 17.00
N THR A 800 -26.26 -29.81 17.84
CA THR A 800 -26.16 -29.59 19.30
C THR A 800 -24.75 -29.95 19.76
N LEU A 801 -24.05 -28.99 20.37
CA LEU A 801 -22.77 -29.22 20.99
C LEU A 801 -23.02 -29.71 22.44
N TRP A 802 -22.52 -30.89 22.75
CA TRP A 802 -22.55 -31.47 24.09
C TRP A 802 -21.17 -31.42 24.71
N MET A 803 -21.15 -31.18 26.01
CA MET A 803 -19.97 -31.29 26.83
C MET A 803 -20.06 -32.58 27.65
N ASP A 804 -19.11 -33.48 27.50
CA ASP A 804 -19.16 -34.84 28.10
C ASP A 804 -18.30 -35.02 29.36
N ALA A 805 -17.59 -33.99 29.81
CA ALA A 805 -16.75 -34.03 31.01
C ALA A 805 -16.61 -32.68 31.73
N ALA A 806 -16.54 -32.72 33.06
CA ALA A 806 -15.96 -31.66 33.88
C ALA A 806 -14.42 -31.88 33.97
N PRO A 807 -13.60 -30.90 33.93
CA PRO A 807 -13.58 -29.55 34.45
C PRO A 807 -13.64 -28.47 33.36
N VAL A 808 -13.34 -27.19 33.72
CA VAL A 808 -13.30 -26.05 32.81
C VAL A 808 -12.56 -26.39 31.52
N LEU A 809 -13.27 -26.37 30.40
CA LEU A 809 -12.75 -26.72 29.10
C LEU A 809 -12.95 -25.59 28.12
N THR A 810 -11.92 -25.33 27.34
CA THR A 810 -12.01 -24.39 26.20
C THR A 810 -11.61 -25.11 24.93
N ASP A 811 -12.39 -24.94 23.87
CA ASP A 811 -12.09 -25.49 22.56
C ASP A 811 -12.58 -24.55 21.45
N THR A 812 -12.33 -24.91 20.22
CA THR A 812 -12.85 -24.19 19.05
C THR A 812 -13.74 -25.12 18.25
N LEU A 813 -15.01 -24.76 18.13
CA LEU A 813 -15.95 -25.39 17.22
C LEU A 813 -15.68 -24.89 15.81
N VAL A 814 -15.62 -25.79 14.85
CA VAL A 814 -15.33 -25.50 13.45
C VAL A 814 -16.51 -25.95 12.60
N ALA A 815 -17.12 -24.99 11.91
CA ALA A 815 -18.07 -25.23 10.84
C ALA A 815 -17.36 -25.16 9.49
N THR A 816 -17.44 -26.22 8.71
CA THR A 816 -16.92 -26.25 7.33
C THR A 816 -18.07 -26.38 6.36
N TYR A 817 -18.17 -25.45 5.40
CA TYR A 817 -19.18 -25.45 4.36
C TYR A 817 -18.54 -25.13 3.01
N ASN A 818 -18.62 -26.05 2.06
CA ASN A 818 -18.03 -25.90 0.72
C ASN A 818 -16.57 -25.44 0.74
N GLY A 819 -15.77 -25.98 1.68
CA GLY A 819 -14.36 -25.60 1.83
C GLY A 819 -14.10 -24.32 2.64
N PHE A 820 -15.12 -23.55 2.97
CA PHE A 820 -15.00 -22.36 3.84
C PHE A 820 -15.15 -22.74 5.31
N VAL A 821 -14.39 -22.08 6.17
CA VAL A 821 -14.27 -22.44 7.58
C VAL A 821 -14.69 -21.28 8.47
N LYS A 822 -15.68 -21.51 9.33
CA LYS A 822 -16.01 -20.60 10.46
C LYS A 822 -15.50 -21.21 11.76
N ARG A 823 -14.73 -20.45 12.53
CA ARG A 823 -14.23 -20.83 13.85
C ARG A 823 -15.00 -20.09 14.94
N ILE A 824 -15.51 -20.82 15.91
CA ILE A 824 -16.29 -20.30 17.03
C ILE A 824 -15.65 -20.82 18.32
N PRO A 825 -15.06 -19.94 19.15
CA PRO A 825 -14.54 -20.36 20.45
C PRO A 825 -15.70 -20.78 21.35
N VAL A 826 -15.53 -21.87 22.05
CA VAL A 826 -16.48 -22.39 23.01
C VAL A 826 -15.79 -22.63 24.34
N ALA A 827 -16.48 -22.31 25.43
CA ALA A 827 -16.03 -22.62 26.78
C ALA A 827 -17.13 -23.35 27.53
N ALA A 828 -16.75 -24.37 28.23
CA ALA A 828 -17.61 -25.05 29.20
C ALA A 828 -17.02 -24.82 30.60
N VAL A 829 -17.73 -24.08 31.39
CA VAL A 829 -17.45 -23.91 32.81
C VAL A 829 -18.67 -24.42 33.51
N PRO A 830 -18.62 -25.60 34.12
CA PRO A 830 -19.73 -26.15 34.85
C PRO A 830 -20.18 -25.17 35.94
N ASP A 831 -21.47 -24.92 36.01
CA ASP A 831 -22.04 -24.18 37.17
C ASP A 831 -21.98 -25.06 38.43
N THR A 832 -22.11 -24.46 39.57
CA THR A 832 -22.05 -25.19 40.85
C THR A 832 -23.47 -25.63 41.24
N VAL A 833 -23.64 -26.87 41.61
CA VAL A 833 -24.89 -27.36 42.16
C VAL A 833 -25.26 -26.52 43.39
N PRO A 834 -26.50 -26.05 43.53
CA PRO A 834 -26.94 -25.30 44.71
C PRO A 834 -26.67 -26.06 46.00
N LEU A 835 -26.58 -25.33 47.12
CA LEU A 835 -26.38 -25.93 48.42
C LEU A 835 -27.59 -26.78 48.81
N PRO A 836 -27.44 -28.10 49.02
CA PRO A 836 -28.57 -28.95 49.38
C PRO A 836 -29.10 -28.63 50.77
N THR A 837 -30.38 -28.79 50.96
CA THR A 837 -31.03 -28.77 52.28
C THR A 837 -31.05 -30.13 52.90
N ILE A 838 -30.90 -30.20 54.23
CA ILE A 838 -30.91 -31.43 54.97
C ILE A 838 -32.13 -31.35 55.95
N ALA A 839 -33.00 -32.30 55.86
CA ALA A 839 -34.13 -32.42 56.79
C ALA A 839 -34.13 -33.82 57.43
N TYR A 840 -34.44 -33.87 58.69
CA TYR A 840 -34.61 -35.15 59.44
C TYR A 840 -36.07 -35.31 59.88
N ASN A 841 -36.62 -36.46 59.47
CA ASN A 841 -37.97 -36.84 59.93
C ASN A 841 -37.87 -37.93 61.00
N PRO A 842 -38.18 -37.56 62.31
CA PRO A 842 -38.06 -38.51 63.38
C PRO A 842 -39.12 -39.64 63.34
N ARG A 843 -40.21 -39.47 62.60
CA ARG A 843 -41.26 -40.48 62.49
C ARG A 843 -40.82 -41.66 61.63
N ASP A 844 -40.13 -41.37 60.55
CA ASP A 844 -39.68 -42.37 59.61
C ASP A 844 -38.20 -42.74 59.79
N ASN A 845 -37.53 -42.08 60.74
CA ASN A 845 -36.10 -42.15 61.01
C ASN A 845 -35.27 -41.95 59.73
N LYS A 846 -35.68 -40.96 58.91
CA LYS A 846 -35.05 -40.66 57.61
C LYS A 846 -34.49 -39.26 57.55
N ILE A 847 -33.31 -39.15 56.95
CA ILE A 847 -32.69 -37.89 56.56
C ILE A 847 -32.96 -37.74 55.08
N THR A 848 -33.58 -36.62 54.72
CA THR A 848 -33.90 -36.25 53.34
C THR A 848 -33.00 -35.12 52.86
N PHE A 849 -32.52 -35.24 51.66
CA PHE A 849 -31.81 -34.17 50.99
C PHE A 849 -32.69 -33.63 49.86
N ALA A 850 -32.68 -32.33 49.71
CA ALA A 850 -33.38 -31.65 48.63
C ALA A 850 -32.56 -30.47 48.07
N ASP A 851 -32.69 -30.30 46.77
CA ASP A 851 -32.09 -29.23 45.99
C ASP A 851 -33.14 -28.59 45.09
N GLU A 852 -32.86 -27.38 44.62
CA GLU A 852 -33.68 -26.68 43.61
C GLU A 852 -33.43 -27.23 42.20
N MET A 853 -32.36 -27.99 42.03
CA MET A 853 -31.95 -28.55 40.73
C MET A 853 -32.37 -30.02 40.61
N GLU A 854 -33.12 -30.34 39.57
CA GLU A 854 -33.52 -31.75 39.27
C GLU A 854 -32.32 -32.59 38.85
N GLY A 855 -32.41 -33.92 39.19
CA GLY A 855 -31.42 -34.92 38.74
C GLY A 855 -30.07 -34.83 39.49
N VAL A 856 -30.07 -34.30 40.73
CA VAL A 856 -28.92 -34.22 41.59
C VAL A 856 -28.71 -35.53 42.35
N THR A 857 -27.47 -35.95 42.56
CA THR A 857 -27.08 -37.03 43.48
C THR A 857 -26.44 -36.45 44.72
N TYR A 858 -26.88 -36.88 45.88
CA TYR A 858 -26.35 -36.40 47.19
C TYR A 858 -25.30 -37.38 47.70
N TYR A 859 -24.11 -36.88 47.97
CA TYR A 859 -22.99 -37.63 48.57
C TYR A 859 -22.85 -37.16 49.99
N TYR A 860 -22.97 -38.08 50.97
CA TYR A 860 -23.17 -37.72 52.36
C TYR A 860 -22.28 -38.52 53.31
N THR A 861 -22.07 -37.96 54.47
CA THR A 861 -21.52 -38.63 55.65
C THR A 861 -22.46 -38.40 56.87
N LEU A 862 -22.52 -39.36 57.78
CA LEU A 862 -23.36 -39.28 59.00
C LEU A 862 -22.54 -39.13 60.28
N ASP A 863 -21.22 -39.10 60.16
CA ASP A 863 -20.25 -39.00 61.24
C ASP A 863 -19.56 -37.63 61.30
N GLY A 864 -19.94 -36.70 60.44
CA GLY A 864 -19.39 -35.36 60.32
C GLY A 864 -18.05 -35.26 59.57
N THR A 865 -17.57 -36.34 58.97
CA THR A 865 -16.45 -36.26 58.03
C THR A 865 -16.85 -35.52 56.76
N GLU A 866 -15.84 -35.00 55.99
CA GLU A 866 -16.10 -34.27 54.76
C GLU A 866 -16.56 -35.24 53.64
N PRO A 867 -17.73 -34.99 53.04
CA PRO A 867 -18.18 -35.81 51.91
C PRO A 867 -17.38 -35.53 50.63
N SER A 868 -17.23 -36.59 49.83
CA SER A 868 -16.58 -36.54 48.49
C SER A 868 -17.46 -37.24 47.45
N VAL A 869 -17.54 -36.71 46.29
CA VAL A 869 -18.26 -37.34 45.14
C VAL A 869 -17.63 -38.66 44.71
N GLU A 870 -16.39 -38.93 45.09
CA GLU A 870 -15.65 -40.13 44.66
C GLU A 870 -15.80 -41.26 45.69
N THR A 871 -15.90 -40.95 47.00
CA THR A 871 -15.72 -41.93 48.04
C THR A 871 -16.89 -42.03 49.03
N SER A 872 -17.80 -41.06 49.09
CA SER A 872 -18.89 -41.05 50.03
C SER A 872 -20.06 -41.85 49.54
N ALA A 873 -20.87 -42.32 50.51
CA ALA A 873 -22.18 -42.93 50.18
C ALA A 873 -23.08 -41.91 49.46
N SER A 874 -23.88 -42.37 48.51
CA SER A 874 -24.75 -41.52 47.72
C SER A 874 -26.20 -41.95 47.72
N THR A 875 -27.10 -40.97 47.54
CA THR A 875 -28.55 -41.17 47.35
C THR A 875 -29.13 -40.09 46.47
N THR A 876 -30.28 -40.32 45.91
CA THR A 876 -31.07 -39.33 45.15
C THR A 876 -32.17 -38.65 45.99
N GLU A 877 -32.50 -39.18 47.14
CA GLU A 877 -33.63 -38.66 47.94
C GLU A 877 -33.35 -38.67 49.45
N SER A 878 -33.18 -39.83 50.04
CA SER A 878 -33.12 -39.97 51.51
C SER A 878 -32.28 -41.17 51.93
N VAL A 879 -31.88 -41.14 53.21
CA VAL A 879 -31.12 -42.16 53.89
C VAL A 879 -31.64 -42.43 55.27
N SER A 880 -31.57 -43.67 55.78
CA SER A 880 -31.93 -43.96 57.15
C SER A 880 -30.93 -43.41 58.14
N ALA A 881 -31.37 -42.74 59.15
CA ALA A 881 -30.51 -42.26 60.24
C ALA A 881 -29.98 -43.44 61.07
N PRO A 882 -28.72 -43.51 61.43
CA PRO A 882 -28.16 -44.52 62.28
C PRO A 882 -28.74 -44.40 63.75
N ALA A 883 -28.75 -45.51 64.42
CA ALA A 883 -29.17 -45.55 65.82
C ALA A 883 -28.07 -44.92 66.72
N ALA A 884 -28.04 -43.63 66.82
CA ALA A 884 -27.13 -42.82 67.59
C ALA A 884 -27.87 -41.70 68.36
N THR A 885 -27.26 -41.22 69.43
CA THR A 885 -27.93 -40.13 70.26
C THR A 885 -27.86 -38.76 69.60
N THR A 886 -26.80 -38.54 68.79
CA THR A 886 -26.62 -37.33 67.99
C THR A 886 -25.83 -37.72 66.74
N ILE A 887 -26.24 -37.24 65.55
CA ILE A 887 -25.54 -37.40 64.30
C ILE A 887 -25.17 -36.07 63.65
N THR A 888 -24.00 -35.97 63.13
CA THR A 888 -23.60 -34.85 62.28
C THR A 888 -23.63 -35.28 60.85
N VAL A 889 -24.58 -34.73 60.11
CA VAL A 889 -24.76 -34.97 58.69
C VAL A 889 -24.03 -33.91 57.91
N LYS A 890 -23.16 -34.33 57.00
CA LYS A 890 -22.63 -33.47 55.96
C LYS A 890 -23.01 -34.03 54.59
N VAL A 891 -23.34 -33.18 53.66
CA VAL A 891 -23.72 -33.57 52.32
C VAL A 891 -23.19 -32.56 51.25
N ILE A 892 -22.76 -33.06 50.15
CA ILE A 892 -22.58 -32.32 48.93
C ILE A 892 -23.53 -32.88 47.87
N ALA A 893 -24.07 -31.99 47.07
CA ALA A 893 -24.86 -32.33 45.89
C ALA A 893 -23.97 -32.32 44.63
N GLY A 894 -24.07 -33.38 43.86
CA GLY A 894 -23.32 -33.53 42.60
C GLY A 894 -24.28 -33.79 41.44
N LYS A 895 -23.95 -33.22 40.31
CA LYS A 895 -24.64 -33.48 39.04
C LYS A 895 -23.62 -33.55 37.92
N HIS A 896 -23.84 -34.38 36.96
CA HIS A 896 -22.97 -34.47 35.79
C HIS A 896 -22.84 -33.11 35.10
N ASN A 897 -21.64 -32.69 34.78
CA ASN A 897 -21.30 -31.40 34.15
C ASN A 897 -21.46 -30.16 35.09
N TYR A 898 -21.56 -30.36 36.41
CA TYR A 898 -21.60 -29.29 37.43
C TYR A 898 -20.50 -29.51 38.46
N TYR A 899 -19.98 -28.42 39.03
CA TYR A 899 -19.22 -28.53 40.27
C TYR A 899 -20.12 -28.97 41.42
N ALA A 900 -19.61 -29.83 42.25
CA ALA A 900 -20.35 -30.21 43.48
C ALA A 900 -20.65 -28.97 44.30
N SER A 901 -21.78 -29.00 45.02
CA SER A 901 -22.17 -27.96 45.95
C SER A 901 -21.13 -27.76 47.07
N ALA A 902 -21.16 -26.63 47.72
CA ALA A 902 -20.55 -26.50 49.04
C ALA A 902 -21.13 -27.54 50.00
N VAL A 903 -20.39 -27.85 51.07
CA VAL A 903 -20.85 -28.81 52.08
C VAL A 903 -21.98 -28.20 52.91
N ALA A 904 -23.16 -28.82 52.87
CA ALA A 904 -24.23 -28.53 53.84
C ALA A 904 -24.00 -29.39 55.07
N LYS A 905 -24.23 -28.79 56.22
CA LYS A 905 -24.08 -29.47 57.53
C LYS A 905 -25.34 -29.31 58.37
N ALA A 906 -25.77 -30.40 58.99
CA ALA A 906 -26.83 -30.36 60.03
C ALA A 906 -26.54 -31.36 61.16
N GLU A 907 -27.03 -31.09 62.33
CA GLU A 907 -26.90 -31.97 63.48
C GLU A 907 -28.30 -32.32 63.98
N PHE A 908 -28.52 -33.59 64.19
CA PHE A 908 -29.83 -34.10 64.68
C PHE A 908 -29.64 -35.01 65.86
N ALA A 909 -30.56 -34.90 66.85
CA ALA A 909 -30.67 -35.87 67.88
C ALA A 909 -31.66 -36.99 67.46
N THR A 910 -31.19 -38.23 67.39
CA THR A 910 -31.93 -39.40 66.90
C THR A 910 -32.54 -40.28 68.00
N THR A 911 -32.38 -39.89 69.26
CA THR A 911 -32.99 -40.59 70.44
C THR A 911 -34.20 -39.87 70.99
N GLY A 912 -35.36 -40.53 70.93
CA GLY A 912 -36.56 -40.23 71.60
C GLY A 912 -37.42 -39.09 71.04
N VAL A 913 -38.69 -39.42 70.75
CA VAL A 913 -39.78 -38.47 70.58
C VAL A 913 -39.96 -37.71 71.82
N THR A 914 -39.31 -36.62 72.00
CA THR A 914 -39.72 -35.55 72.88
C THR A 914 -40.41 -34.50 72.06
N ASP A 915 -41.66 -34.30 72.37
CA ASP A 915 -42.58 -33.35 71.79
C ASP A 915 -41.90 -31.98 71.67
N LEU A 916 -41.52 -31.68 70.41
CA LEU A 916 -40.95 -30.38 70.11
C LEU A 916 -42.04 -29.35 70.06
N GLY A 917 -42.30 -28.85 71.30
CA GLY A 917 -43.25 -27.89 71.77
C GLY A 917 -43.70 -26.85 70.78
N VAL A 918 -44.95 -26.85 70.54
CA VAL A 918 -45.78 -25.67 70.40
C VAL A 918 -45.42 -24.68 71.57
N GLY A 919 -44.62 -23.64 71.26
CA GLY A 919 -44.43 -22.59 72.27
C GLY A 919 -43.05 -21.91 72.37
N LYS A 920 -42.10 -22.14 71.40
CA LYS A 920 -40.85 -21.36 71.43
C LYS A 920 -41.12 -19.90 71.08
N THR A 921 -40.76 -18.97 71.97
CA THR A 921 -40.83 -17.54 71.65
C THR A 921 -39.60 -17.08 70.84
N VAL A 922 -39.84 -16.41 69.73
CA VAL A 922 -38.72 -15.87 68.85
C VAL A 922 -38.06 -14.69 69.59
N ALA A 923 -36.78 -14.80 69.86
CA ALA A 923 -35.95 -13.74 70.42
C ALA A 923 -35.48 -12.73 69.37
N SER A 924 -35.09 -13.22 68.21
CA SER A 924 -34.73 -12.34 67.09
C SER A 924 -34.82 -13.09 65.78
N GLN A 925 -35.00 -12.35 64.67
CA GLN A 925 -34.86 -12.86 63.31
C GLN A 925 -33.90 -11.97 62.53
N THR A 926 -33.03 -12.64 61.77
CA THR A 926 -32.08 -11.96 60.94
C THR A 926 -32.24 -12.52 59.56
N TYR A 927 -32.23 -11.64 58.55
CA TYR A 927 -32.39 -11.98 57.14
C TYR A 927 -31.05 -11.80 56.45
N VAL A 928 -30.65 -12.78 55.66
CA VAL A 928 -29.37 -12.80 54.97
C VAL A 928 -29.62 -13.01 53.47
N THR A 929 -29.11 -12.16 52.62
CA THR A 929 -29.18 -12.36 51.15
C THR A 929 -28.24 -13.50 50.72
N PRO A 930 -28.41 -14.08 49.55
CA PRO A 930 -27.47 -15.06 49.01
C PRO A 930 -26.03 -14.51 48.87
N SER A 931 -25.86 -13.20 48.81
CA SER A 931 -24.56 -12.52 48.80
C SER A 931 -23.98 -12.21 50.19
N GLY A 932 -24.63 -12.69 51.27
CA GLY A 932 -24.15 -12.55 52.66
C GLY A 932 -24.49 -11.23 53.34
N ILE A 933 -25.32 -10.35 52.78
CA ILE A 933 -25.74 -9.09 53.43
C ILE A 933 -26.77 -9.43 54.51
N VAL A 934 -26.58 -8.94 55.74
CA VAL A 934 -27.40 -9.21 56.93
C VAL A 934 -28.28 -8.02 57.26
N SER A 935 -29.56 -8.25 57.60
CA SER A 935 -30.53 -7.22 58.04
C SER A 935 -31.50 -7.77 59.08
N ALA A 936 -32.07 -6.89 59.90
CA ALA A 936 -33.15 -7.22 60.77
C ALA A 936 -34.54 -7.23 60.09
N THR A 937 -34.62 -6.76 58.87
CA THR A 937 -35.82 -6.76 58.01
C THR A 937 -35.53 -7.53 56.68
N PRO A 938 -36.57 -8.18 56.11
CA PRO A 938 -36.35 -8.97 54.88
C PRO A 938 -36.00 -8.10 53.70
N PHE A 939 -35.09 -8.60 52.88
CA PHE A 939 -34.80 -8.04 51.53
C PHE A 939 -35.82 -8.57 50.54
N ALA A 940 -36.06 -7.82 49.49
CA ALA A 940 -36.79 -8.33 48.32
C ALA A 940 -36.07 -9.53 47.72
N GLY A 941 -36.80 -10.59 47.36
CA GLY A 941 -36.23 -11.84 46.78
C GLY A 941 -35.93 -12.91 47.86
N VAL A 942 -34.96 -13.75 47.57
CA VAL A 942 -34.57 -14.88 48.43
C VAL A 942 -33.78 -14.40 49.63
N ASN A 943 -34.23 -14.76 50.84
CA ASN A 943 -33.51 -14.55 52.09
C ASN A 943 -33.29 -15.87 52.80
N VAL A 944 -32.15 -16.04 53.42
CA VAL A 944 -31.94 -17.01 54.48
C VAL A 944 -32.33 -16.34 55.78
N VAL A 945 -33.38 -16.83 56.40
CA VAL A 945 -33.89 -16.29 57.67
C VAL A 945 -33.28 -17.10 58.79
N VAL A 946 -32.50 -16.45 59.65
CA VAL A 946 -31.95 -17.02 60.85
C VAL A 946 -32.86 -16.56 62.03
N THR A 947 -33.60 -17.46 62.64
CA THR A 947 -34.45 -17.23 63.80
C THR A 947 -33.72 -17.73 65.02
N VAL A 948 -33.56 -16.84 66.02
CA VAL A 948 -33.03 -17.20 67.33
C VAL A 948 -34.19 -17.19 68.28
N TYR A 949 -34.40 -18.25 69.05
CA TYR A 949 -35.44 -18.37 70.07
C TYR A 949 -34.91 -17.92 71.45
N THR A 950 -35.80 -17.61 72.36
CA THR A 950 -35.41 -17.16 73.67
C THR A 950 -34.66 -18.20 74.52
N ASP A 951 -34.70 -19.45 74.13
CA ASP A 951 -33.93 -20.55 74.71
C ASP A 951 -32.50 -20.68 74.14
N GLY A 952 -32.08 -19.77 73.21
CA GLY A 952 -30.80 -19.79 72.62
C GLY A 952 -30.68 -20.70 71.34
N THR A 953 -31.73 -21.48 71.07
CA THR A 953 -31.73 -22.30 69.86
C THR A 953 -31.90 -21.46 68.55
N ARG A 954 -31.41 -21.95 67.44
CA ARG A 954 -31.49 -21.23 66.19
C ARG A 954 -32.12 -22.11 65.08
N ALA A 955 -32.99 -21.51 64.27
CA ALA A 955 -33.50 -22.12 63.07
C ALA A 955 -33.14 -21.28 61.89
N VAL A 956 -32.75 -21.92 60.82
CA VAL A 956 -32.38 -21.27 59.52
C VAL A 956 -33.37 -21.72 58.46
N THR A 957 -34.08 -20.78 57.86
CA THR A 957 -35.05 -21.08 56.79
C THR A 957 -34.87 -20.15 55.63
N LYS A 958 -35.09 -20.67 54.43
CA LYS A 958 -35.07 -19.85 53.22
C LYS A 958 -36.49 -19.33 52.94
N LYS A 959 -36.65 -18.03 52.80
CA LYS A 959 -37.93 -17.40 52.44
C LYS A 959 -37.76 -16.43 51.27
N VAL A 960 -38.77 -16.39 50.41
CA VAL A 960 -38.84 -15.41 49.32
C VAL A 960 -39.85 -14.33 49.70
N PHE A 961 -39.39 -13.11 49.80
CA PHE A 961 -40.23 -11.95 50.05
C PHE A 961 -40.47 -11.18 48.75
N LYS A 962 -41.73 -10.97 48.41
CA LYS A 962 -42.13 -10.14 47.27
C LYS A 962 -42.19 -8.68 47.74
N VAL A 963 -41.69 -7.77 46.95
CA VAL A 963 -41.96 -6.35 47.14
C VAL A 963 -43.46 -6.14 46.88
N LYS A 964 -44.16 -5.52 47.84
CA LYS A 964 -45.52 -5.01 47.60
C LYS A 964 -45.44 -3.74 46.77
#